data_bb51f335c8c65f5a75fbe29ba410d4c5
#
_entry.id   bb51f335c8c65f5a75fbe29ba410d4c5
#
_cell.length_a   1.000
_cell.length_b   1.000
_cell.length_c   1.000
_cell.angle_alpha   90.00
_cell.angle_beta   90.00
_cell.angle_gamma   90.00
#
_symmetry.space_group_name_H-M   'P 1'
#
loop_
_entity.id
_entity.type
_entity.pdbx_description
1 polymer ?
#
loop_
_entity_poly.entity_id
_entity_poly.type
_entity_poly.pdbx_seq_one_letter_code
_entity_poly.pdbx_strand_id
1 'polypeptide(L)'
;VRRAAAGALGALLILTACASAPPPVAVPTRPSPSPAPAPAPPAAAATPVLSPPPPTPAFEPTVHTAAPLVRILIHRTTEAVELAQPGRAYRARWADRESWLWGPLRLSATAGGRSWQVGAFRGTAAAEAAAHRLDGALGAGATSSVSEAPDGLLRVRVRWGGAEPADPAAVLAGIGFAGAFAVPASGALRIEAATSSVSDIAGEVVLEAEDGWPILVDGRRYHGRLRVRAAGDELLVINQLNLESYLKGVVPAEMGPAQFPQLDALKAQAVAARTYAIAHLGDAQAEGYDLCATPACQVYAGVDAQHPLSDRAVNETAGLIATYGGEPIDAMYTSTCGGHTEDAALLFTGRAQPYLRGVPCAWDRPIPLAGSVAPQSFHDESEFRAHLAGRALGLTATAPTQQVVERVAGLCGGRSVAVGPRPTAADLAVALLAAGGLDGATALVDGHGATALAELADLFDIPLEAPEHDPPPEDWGPRAALAVLELSGVLRRDGGEAVPHPSGAGIFPRAAQSAEPLPQSLPLYRRWSPVWSSVPALSILPGTALERYRLGDELLAVVAVQSGGGGQADRRSAWRSWSRDRSWEEVARGVGVPDLERLEIVRRGPSGRVVALKAAGRSGAEKELEGFPIRRALDLPENLFSVHVRTAPDGARSVRFLGRAWGHGVGLCQNGAFGLARSGMSFDQILAHYYTGIELVRWDGS
;
A
#
# COMPACT_ATOMS: atom_id res chain seq x y z
N VAL A 1 -45.96 -2.16 -5.95
CA VAL A 1 -46.33 -2.54 -4.58
C VAL A 1 -45.38 -1.88 -3.55
N ARG A 2 -44.07 -1.85 -3.79
CA ARG A 2 -43.12 -1.24 -2.86
C ARG A 2 -43.23 0.29 -2.68
N ARG A 3 -43.69 1.03 -3.67
CA ARG A 3 -43.86 2.51 -3.57
C ARG A 3 -45.12 2.96 -2.84
N ALA A 4 -46.11 2.11 -2.70
CA ALA A 4 -47.34 2.46 -2.01
C ALA A 4 -47.26 2.33 -0.47
N ALA A 5 -46.40 1.43 0.05
CA ALA A 5 -46.21 1.25 1.48
C ALA A 5 -45.40 2.38 2.13
N ALA A 6 -44.39 2.92 1.43
CA ALA A 6 -43.57 4.06 1.95
C ALA A 6 -44.40 5.36 2.08
N GLY A 7 -45.36 5.56 1.19
CA GLY A 7 -46.25 6.74 1.26
C GLY A 7 -47.23 6.71 2.43
N ALA A 8 -47.64 5.53 2.87
CA ALA A 8 -48.57 5.39 4.01
C ALA A 8 -47.88 5.58 5.36
N LEU A 9 -46.60 5.18 5.49
CA LEU A 9 -45.82 5.40 6.73
C LEU A 9 -45.52 6.87 7.00
N GLY A 10 -45.12 7.61 5.93
CA GLY A 10 -44.84 9.05 6.07
C GLY A 10 -46.05 9.90 6.49
N ALA A 11 -47.26 9.52 6.01
CA ALA A 11 -48.47 10.24 6.33
C ALA A 11 -48.97 10.02 7.77
N LEU A 12 -48.68 8.88 8.39
CA LEU A 12 -49.14 8.55 9.74
C LEU A 12 -48.30 9.28 10.84
N LEU A 13 -47.04 9.50 10.61
CA LEU A 13 -46.16 10.23 11.53
C LEU A 13 -46.39 11.75 11.50
N ILE A 14 -46.90 12.31 10.41
CA ILE A 14 -47.20 13.74 10.28
C ILE A 14 -48.55 14.12 10.96
N LEU A 15 -49.49 13.17 11.05
CA LEU A 15 -50.83 13.43 11.63
C LEU A 15 -50.86 13.45 13.16
N THR A 16 -49.89 12.93 13.87
CA THR A 16 -49.82 12.98 15.36
C THR A 16 -49.16 14.24 15.90
N ALA A 17 -48.50 15.05 15.06
CA ALA A 17 -47.83 16.30 15.49
C ALA A 17 -48.68 17.58 15.33
N CYS A 18 -49.92 17.51 14.80
CA CYS A 18 -50.71 18.66 14.45
C CYS A 18 -51.98 18.86 15.28
N ALA A 19 -52.09 18.36 16.50
CA ALA A 19 -53.24 18.63 17.37
C ALA A 19 -52.82 19.41 18.61
N SER A 20 -52.93 20.71 18.52
CA SER A 20 -53.23 21.73 19.56
C SER A 20 -52.31 22.96 19.53
N ALA A 21 -52.72 23.96 18.75
CA ALA A 21 -52.38 25.36 19.03
C ALA A 21 -53.65 26.21 19.00
N PRO A 22 -53.91 27.05 20.01
CA PRO A 22 -55.08 27.96 20.03
C PRO A 22 -54.87 29.14 19.06
N PRO A 23 -55.97 29.78 18.59
CA PRO A 23 -55.91 30.86 17.61
C PRO A 23 -55.26 32.13 18.18
N PRO A 24 -54.58 32.95 17.36
CA PRO A 24 -53.93 34.16 17.81
C PRO A 24 -54.94 35.29 18.13
N VAL A 25 -54.74 35.92 19.27
CA VAL A 25 -55.47 37.17 19.68
C VAL A 25 -54.80 38.35 18.97
N ALA A 26 -55.55 39.14 18.27
CA ALA A 26 -55.10 40.36 17.61
C ALA A 26 -54.66 41.42 18.62
N VAL A 27 -53.42 41.90 18.49
CA VAL A 27 -52.87 43.04 19.27
C VAL A 27 -52.76 44.27 18.35
N PRO A 28 -53.16 45.47 18.77
CA PRO A 28 -53.10 46.63 17.89
C PRO A 28 -51.68 47.10 17.60
N THR A 29 -51.45 47.50 16.37
CA THR A 29 -50.16 47.98 15.85
C THR A 29 -49.85 49.36 16.36
N ARG A 30 -48.68 49.51 17.03
CA ARG A 30 -48.02 50.83 17.27
C ARG A 30 -47.08 51.11 16.11
N PRO A 31 -46.86 52.32 15.67
CA PRO A 31 -45.91 52.65 14.61
C PRO A 31 -44.49 52.43 15.06
N SER A 32 -43.73 51.79 14.22
CA SER A 32 -42.28 51.46 14.42
C SER A 32 -41.45 52.75 14.39
N PRO A 33 -40.49 52.92 15.31
CA PRO A 33 -39.44 53.91 15.14
C PRO A 33 -38.41 53.42 14.07
N SER A 34 -37.84 54.38 13.38
CA SER A 34 -36.82 54.25 12.37
C SER A 34 -35.66 53.39 12.89
N PRO A 35 -35.09 52.45 12.08
CA PRO A 35 -34.00 51.62 12.55
C PRO A 35 -32.73 52.47 12.78
N ALA A 36 -32.13 52.30 13.96
CA ALA A 36 -30.80 52.77 14.25
C ALA A 36 -29.77 52.07 13.34
N PRO A 37 -28.68 52.73 12.95
CA PRO A 37 -27.66 52.11 12.13
C PRO A 37 -27.11 50.84 12.84
N ALA A 38 -27.00 49.73 12.07
CA ALA A 38 -26.45 48.47 12.55
C ALA A 38 -25.02 48.69 13.10
N PRO A 39 -24.68 48.11 14.26
CA PRO A 39 -23.29 48.10 14.71
C PRO A 39 -22.40 47.44 13.66
N ALA A 40 -21.25 48.05 13.41
CA ALA A 40 -20.24 47.48 12.52
C ALA A 40 -19.91 46.03 12.95
N PRO A 41 -19.74 45.09 12.03
CA PRO A 41 -19.37 43.74 12.38
C PRO A 41 -18.07 43.77 13.20
N PRO A 42 -17.93 42.94 14.26
CA PRO A 42 -16.70 42.87 15.00
C PRO A 42 -15.59 42.52 14.00
N ALA A 43 -14.49 43.26 14.07
CA ALA A 43 -13.30 43.00 13.27
C ALA A 43 -12.99 41.49 13.38
N ALA A 44 -12.97 40.80 12.26
CA ALA A 44 -12.60 39.41 12.21
C ALA A 44 -11.29 39.30 12.99
N ALA A 45 -11.30 38.49 14.07
CA ALA A 45 -10.09 38.17 14.79
C ALA A 45 -9.11 37.63 13.76
N ALA A 46 -8.00 38.33 13.57
CA ALA A 46 -6.96 37.93 12.65
C ALA A 46 -6.58 36.52 13.05
N THR A 47 -6.81 35.58 12.16
CA THR A 47 -6.25 34.24 12.24
C THR A 47 -4.76 34.43 12.53
N PRO A 48 -4.17 33.80 13.55
CA PRO A 48 -2.75 33.91 13.77
C PRO A 48 -2.06 33.40 12.50
N VAL A 49 -1.53 34.28 11.72
CA VAL A 49 -0.63 33.98 10.63
C VAL A 49 0.57 33.35 11.32
N LEU A 50 0.66 32.02 11.26
CA LEU A 50 1.87 31.32 11.65
C LEU A 50 2.97 31.94 10.81
N SER A 51 3.92 32.62 11.45
CA SER A 51 5.11 33.10 10.79
C SER A 51 5.72 31.92 10.02
N PRO A 52 6.04 32.08 8.72
CA PRO A 52 6.75 31.04 8.03
C PRO A 52 8.01 30.69 8.82
N PRO A 53 8.39 29.41 8.87
CA PRO A 53 9.65 29.02 9.48
C PRO A 53 10.78 29.90 8.88
N PRO A 54 11.83 30.21 9.62
CA PRO A 54 12.91 31.03 9.12
C PRO A 54 13.41 30.41 7.80
N PRO A 55 13.75 31.25 6.80
CA PRO A 55 14.24 30.74 5.54
C PRO A 55 15.46 29.86 5.82
N THR A 56 15.40 28.61 5.37
CA THR A 56 16.57 27.74 5.37
C THR A 56 17.71 28.47 4.67
N PRO A 57 18.93 28.49 5.21
CA PRO A 57 20.04 29.21 4.59
C PRO A 57 20.16 28.75 3.14
N ALA A 58 20.25 29.74 2.23
CA ALA A 58 20.38 29.48 0.81
C ALA A 58 21.58 28.55 0.58
N PHE A 59 21.31 27.38 0.02
CA PHE A 59 22.31 26.36 -0.22
C PHE A 59 23.25 26.84 -1.33
N GLU A 60 24.47 27.24 -0.99
CA GLU A 60 25.48 27.61 -2.00
C GLU A 60 25.97 26.36 -2.73
N PRO A 61 25.99 26.36 -4.07
CA PRO A 61 26.45 25.21 -4.84
C PRO A 61 27.97 25.05 -4.69
N THR A 62 28.41 24.12 -3.87
CA THR A 62 29.81 23.69 -3.80
C THR A 62 30.12 22.74 -4.98
N VAL A 63 31.36 22.84 -5.48
CA VAL A 63 31.90 22.11 -6.65
C VAL A 63 31.57 20.61 -6.56
N HIS A 64 30.94 20.08 -7.62
CA HIS A 64 30.58 18.68 -7.72
C HIS A 64 31.80 17.78 -7.86
N THR A 65 32.03 16.88 -6.90
CA THR A 65 32.70 15.61 -7.18
C THR A 65 31.87 14.86 -8.22
N ALA A 66 32.52 14.21 -9.20
CA ALA A 66 31.83 13.53 -10.28
C ALA A 66 30.83 12.51 -9.72
N ALA A 67 29.54 12.66 -10.03
CA ALA A 67 28.53 11.70 -9.60
C ALA A 67 28.91 10.28 -10.05
N PRO A 68 28.63 9.21 -9.25
CA PRO A 68 29.05 7.87 -9.56
C PRO A 68 28.43 7.35 -10.83
N LEU A 69 29.11 6.39 -11.45
CA LEU A 69 28.52 5.58 -12.51
C LEU A 69 27.64 4.49 -11.86
N VAL A 70 26.42 4.36 -12.36
CA VAL A 70 25.48 3.31 -11.97
C VAL A 70 25.27 2.30 -13.10
N ARG A 71 25.05 1.04 -12.76
CA ARG A 71 24.82 -0.07 -13.68
C ARG A 71 23.37 -0.54 -13.52
N ILE A 72 22.56 -0.30 -14.53
CA ILE A 72 21.13 -0.57 -14.49
C ILE A 72 20.79 -1.72 -15.43
N LEU A 73 20.27 -2.82 -14.90
CA LEU A 73 19.76 -3.93 -15.70
C LEU A 73 18.49 -3.49 -16.41
N ILE A 74 18.55 -3.27 -17.73
CA ILE A 74 17.42 -2.84 -18.54
C ILE A 74 16.71 -4.00 -19.25
N HIS A 75 17.42 -5.08 -19.58
CA HIS A 75 16.83 -6.30 -20.12
C HIS A 75 17.46 -7.55 -19.51
N ARG A 76 16.63 -8.53 -19.19
CA ARG A 76 16.99 -9.93 -18.94
C ARG A 76 16.01 -10.77 -19.77
N THR A 77 16.51 -11.39 -20.84
CA THR A 77 15.66 -12.06 -21.84
C THR A 77 16.40 -13.20 -22.52
N THR A 78 15.65 -14.20 -22.96
CA THR A 78 16.14 -15.26 -23.87
C THR A 78 15.99 -14.86 -25.34
N GLU A 79 15.29 -13.76 -25.62
CA GLU A 79 15.13 -13.23 -26.97
C GLU A 79 16.29 -12.33 -27.35
N ALA A 80 16.45 -12.13 -28.67
CA ALA A 80 17.46 -11.21 -29.16
C ALA A 80 17.02 -9.75 -28.92
N VAL A 81 17.98 -8.90 -28.57
CA VAL A 81 17.81 -7.46 -28.34
C VAL A 81 18.37 -6.68 -29.53
N GLU A 82 17.64 -5.68 -29.99
CA GLU A 82 18.02 -4.89 -31.16
C GLU A 82 18.46 -3.46 -30.80
N LEU A 83 19.62 -3.06 -31.33
CA LEU A 83 20.06 -1.67 -31.39
C LEU A 83 19.70 -1.14 -32.78
N ALA A 84 18.49 -0.59 -32.90
CA ALA A 84 17.82 -0.36 -34.19
C ALA A 84 18.18 0.96 -34.87
N GLN A 85 19.42 1.46 -34.74
CA GLN A 85 19.88 2.72 -35.38
C GLN A 85 20.73 2.45 -36.64
N PRO A 86 20.16 2.50 -37.85
CA PRO A 86 20.90 2.29 -39.08
C PRO A 86 22.03 3.32 -39.26
N GLY A 87 23.18 2.86 -39.72
CA GLY A 87 24.34 3.70 -40.00
C GLY A 87 25.05 4.31 -38.79
N ARG A 88 24.61 3.99 -37.57
CA ARG A 88 25.28 4.39 -36.34
C ARG A 88 26.50 3.52 -36.08
N ALA A 89 27.63 4.12 -35.77
CA ALA A 89 28.84 3.39 -35.37
C ALA A 89 28.86 3.17 -33.86
N TYR A 90 29.20 1.96 -33.46
CA TYR A 90 29.38 1.54 -32.06
C TYR A 90 30.80 1.03 -31.87
N ARG A 91 31.51 1.52 -30.86
CA ARG A 91 32.73 0.98 -30.38
C ARG A 91 32.42 -0.19 -29.44
N ALA A 92 32.74 -1.42 -29.87
CA ALA A 92 32.56 -2.62 -29.10
C ALA A 92 33.88 -3.05 -28.49
N ARG A 93 33.92 -3.28 -27.18
CA ARG A 93 35.10 -3.75 -26.44
C ARG A 93 34.76 -5.00 -25.63
N TRP A 94 35.60 -6.04 -25.77
CA TRP A 94 35.49 -7.28 -24.99
C TRP A 94 36.87 -7.89 -24.77
N ALA A 95 37.18 -8.34 -23.57
CA ALA A 95 38.50 -8.74 -23.15
C ALA A 95 39.56 -7.70 -23.57
N ASP A 96 40.55 -8.09 -24.35
CA ASP A 96 41.62 -7.25 -24.92
C ASP A 96 41.35 -6.78 -26.36
N ARG A 97 40.11 -6.99 -26.86
CA ARG A 97 39.73 -6.67 -28.25
C ARG A 97 38.85 -5.43 -28.29
N GLU A 98 39.01 -4.67 -29.37
CA GLU A 98 38.15 -3.56 -29.74
C GLU A 98 37.79 -3.67 -31.23
N SER A 99 36.54 -3.33 -31.56
CA SER A 99 36.07 -3.31 -32.95
C SER A 99 34.99 -2.23 -33.12
N TRP A 100 34.89 -1.71 -34.34
CA TRP A 100 33.79 -0.83 -34.73
C TRP A 100 32.71 -1.67 -35.44
N LEU A 101 31.48 -1.54 -34.95
CA LEU A 101 30.29 -2.21 -35.48
C LEU A 101 29.32 -1.15 -36.00
N TRP A 102 28.72 -1.42 -37.14
CA TRP A 102 27.75 -0.50 -37.76
C TRP A 102 26.32 -1.05 -37.58
N GLY A 103 25.46 -0.25 -37.01
CA GLY A 103 24.05 -0.61 -36.79
C GLY A 103 23.21 -0.76 -38.06
N PRO A 104 22.08 -1.44 -37.99
CA PRO A 104 21.52 -2.00 -36.75
C PRO A 104 22.34 -3.18 -36.23
N LEU A 105 22.34 -3.34 -34.88
CA LEU A 105 22.95 -4.49 -34.23
C LEU A 105 21.87 -5.38 -33.64
N ARG A 106 22.05 -6.71 -33.76
CA ARG A 106 21.25 -7.73 -33.11
C ARG A 106 22.11 -8.50 -32.14
N LEU A 107 21.74 -8.47 -30.85
CA LEU A 107 22.43 -9.11 -29.75
C LEU A 107 21.66 -10.37 -29.35
N SER A 108 22.30 -11.50 -29.20
CA SER A 108 21.67 -12.72 -28.74
C SER A 108 22.62 -13.54 -27.86
N ALA A 109 22.06 -14.24 -26.89
CA ALA A 109 22.78 -15.27 -26.17
C ALA A 109 22.71 -16.57 -26.98
N THR A 110 23.84 -17.19 -27.21
CA THR A 110 23.87 -18.58 -27.70
C THR A 110 23.88 -19.49 -26.49
N ALA A 111 22.95 -20.45 -26.44
CA ALA A 111 22.93 -21.43 -25.38
C ALA A 111 24.29 -22.15 -25.36
N GLY A 112 25.13 -21.84 -24.40
CA GLY A 112 26.29 -22.61 -24.10
C GLY A 112 25.84 -24.00 -23.64
N GLY A 113 26.36 -25.10 -24.24
CA GLY A 113 26.06 -26.44 -23.73
C GLY A 113 26.33 -26.51 -22.23
N ARG A 114 25.61 -27.35 -21.50
CA ARG A 114 25.82 -27.56 -20.06
C ARG A 114 27.30 -27.81 -19.77
N SER A 115 27.86 -27.17 -18.76
CA SER A 115 29.16 -27.50 -18.21
C SER A 115 29.00 -28.23 -16.88
N TRP A 116 29.93 -29.08 -16.56
CA TRP A 116 29.93 -29.83 -15.30
C TRP A 116 31.14 -29.40 -14.48
N GLN A 117 30.94 -28.91 -13.29
CA GLN A 117 32.03 -28.62 -12.37
C GLN A 117 32.42 -29.89 -11.67
N VAL A 118 33.69 -30.26 -11.82
CA VAL A 118 34.25 -31.50 -11.27
C VAL A 118 35.02 -31.29 -9.98
N GLY A 119 35.38 -30.02 -9.68
CA GLY A 119 36.05 -29.67 -8.43
C GLY A 119 36.40 -28.19 -8.33
N ALA A 120 36.81 -27.79 -7.11
CA ALA A 120 37.39 -26.51 -6.80
C ALA A 120 38.72 -26.75 -6.05
N PHE A 121 39.81 -26.15 -6.51
CA PHE A 121 41.17 -26.43 -6.07
C PHE A 121 41.86 -25.16 -5.57
N ARG A 122 42.70 -25.29 -4.54
CA ARG A 122 43.48 -24.15 -4.00
C ARG A 122 44.81 -23.90 -4.74
N GLY A 123 45.23 -24.82 -5.61
CA GLY A 123 46.51 -24.71 -6.30
C GLY A 123 46.40 -25.07 -7.77
N THR A 124 47.17 -24.37 -8.59
CA THR A 124 47.19 -24.49 -10.06
C THR A 124 47.53 -25.91 -10.52
N ALA A 125 48.55 -26.54 -9.96
CA ALA A 125 48.96 -27.86 -10.31
C ALA A 125 47.87 -28.94 -10.10
N ALA A 126 47.09 -28.83 -9.04
CA ALA A 126 45.97 -29.76 -8.79
C ALA A 126 44.80 -29.53 -9.74
N ALA A 127 44.51 -28.29 -10.10
CA ALA A 127 43.47 -27.95 -11.08
C ALA A 127 43.85 -28.39 -12.48
N GLU A 128 45.11 -28.18 -12.91
CA GLU A 128 45.64 -28.63 -14.20
C GLU A 128 45.66 -30.15 -14.29
N ALA A 129 46.10 -30.86 -13.26
CA ALA A 129 46.06 -32.31 -13.22
C ALA A 129 44.63 -32.87 -13.34
N ALA A 130 43.64 -32.21 -12.76
CA ALA A 130 42.24 -32.59 -12.93
C ALA A 130 41.75 -32.33 -14.37
N ALA A 131 42.10 -31.20 -14.97
CA ALA A 131 41.78 -30.89 -16.35
C ALA A 131 42.42 -31.88 -17.34
N HIS A 132 43.72 -32.18 -17.20
CA HIS A 132 44.42 -33.17 -18.04
C HIS A 132 43.80 -34.56 -17.90
N ARG A 133 43.35 -34.95 -16.71
CA ARG A 133 42.67 -36.23 -16.52
C ARG A 133 41.36 -36.31 -17.29
N LEU A 134 40.59 -35.22 -17.28
CA LEU A 134 39.34 -35.10 -18.04
C LEU A 134 39.61 -35.18 -19.55
N ASP A 135 40.58 -34.40 -20.04
CA ASP A 135 40.90 -34.34 -21.46
C ASP A 135 41.42 -35.69 -21.96
N GLY A 136 42.26 -36.37 -21.15
CA GLY A 136 42.74 -37.70 -21.47
C GLY A 136 41.67 -38.80 -21.49
N ALA A 137 40.67 -38.70 -20.60
CA ALA A 137 39.59 -39.69 -20.49
C ALA A 137 38.44 -39.46 -21.49
N LEU A 138 38.14 -38.20 -21.81
CA LEU A 138 37.00 -37.83 -22.65
C LEU A 138 37.38 -37.52 -24.10
N GLY A 139 38.68 -37.31 -24.36
CA GLY A 139 39.22 -37.06 -25.71
C GLY A 139 38.58 -35.86 -26.40
N ALA A 140 38.49 -35.87 -27.74
CA ALA A 140 37.92 -34.77 -28.53
C ALA A 140 36.42 -34.57 -28.35
N GLY A 141 35.75 -35.44 -27.60
CA GLY A 141 34.30 -35.32 -27.33
C GLY A 141 33.94 -34.32 -26.23
N ALA A 142 34.91 -33.83 -25.46
CA ALA A 142 34.70 -32.87 -24.40
C ALA A 142 35.90 -31.93 -24.25
N THR A 143 35.69 -30.76 -23.65
CA THR A 143 36.76 -29.78 -23.40
C THR A 143 36.74 -29.42 -21.91
N SER A 144 37.90 -29.52 -21.26
CA SER A 144 38.06 -29.03 -19.90
C SER A 144 38.48 -27.56 -19.87
N SER A 145 38.17 -26.88 -18.79
CA SER A 145 38.60 -25.51 -18.54
C SER A 145 38.88 -25.29 -17.05
N VAL A 146 39.91 -24.48 -16.76
CA VAL A 146 40.25 -24.04 -15.41
C VAL A 146 39.97 -22.54 -15.33
N SER A 147 39.23 -22.11 -14.32
CA SER A 147 38.92 -20.69 -14.09
C SER A 147 39.07 -20.35 -12.61
N GLU A 148 39.69 -19.21 -12.31
CA GLU A 148 39.77 -18.68 -10.95
C GLU A 148 38.44 -18.01 -10.58
N ALA A 149 37.96 -18.27 -9.39
CA ALA A 149 36.75 -17.70 -8.86
C ALA A 149 37.03 -16.58 -7.81
N PRO A 150 36.10 -15.71 -7.52
CA PRO A 150 36.27 -14.59 -6.55
C PRO A 150 36.70 -15.05 -5.15
N ASP A 151 36.45 -16.31 -4.79
CA ASP A 151 36.89 -16.95 -3.54
C ASP A 151 38.34 -17.47 -3.57
N GLY A 152 39.07 -17.17 -4.65
CA GLY A 152 40.47 -17.58 -4.85
C GLY A 152 40.64 -19.08 -5.16
N LEU A 153 39.55 -19.80 -5.40
CA LEU A 153 39.61 -21.21 -5.80
C LEU A 153 39.61 -21.37 -7.32
N LEU A 154 40.40 -22.31 -7.80
CA LEU A 154 40.44 -22.71 -9.21
C LEU A 154 39.35 -23.77 -9.45
N ARG A 155 38.34 -23.42 -10.26
CA ARG A 155 37.27 -24.33 -10.63
C ARG A 155 37.58 -25.00 -11.93
N VAL A 156 37.53 -26.35 -11.94
CA VAL A 156 37.68 -27.16 -13.14
C VAL A 156 36.33 -27.59 -13.64
N ARG A 157 36.06 -27.29 -14.90
CA ARG A 157 34.80 -27.59 -15.57
C ARG A 157 35.04 -28.35 -16.87
N VAL A 158 34.06 -29.17 -17.24
CA VAL A 158 34.08 -29.92 -18.52
C VAL A 158 32.79 -29.57 -19.29
N ARG A 159 32.93 -29.46 -20.61
CA ARG A 159 31.86 -29.28 -21.58
C ARG A 159 31.96 -30.33 -22.67
N TRP A 160 30.84 -30.93 -23.05
CA TRP A 160 30.79 -31.83 -24.22
C TRP A 160 30.67 -31.02 -25.51
N GLY A 161 31.47 -31.35 -26.52
CA GLY A 161 31.48 -30.68 -27.83
C GLY A 161 30.35 -31.12 -28.76
N GLY A 162 29.60 -32.16 -28.38
CA GLY A 162 28.48 -32.73 -29.12
C GLY A 162 27.31 -33.08 -28.19
N ALA A 163 26.60 -34.17 -28.44
CA ALA A 163 25.53 -34.64 -27.57
C ALA A 163 26.09 -35.01 -26.19
N GLU A 164 25.50 -34.42 -25.15
CA GLU A 164 25.83 -34.74 -23.77
C GLU A 164 25.44 -36.19 -23.48
N PRO A 165 26.24 -36.98 -22.73
CA PRO A 165 25.87 -38.33 -22.32
C PRO A 165 24.51 -38.35 -21.58
N ALA A 166 23.81 -39.49 -21.65
CA ALA A 166 22.53 -39.64 -20.96
C ALA A 166 22.67 -39.49 -19.44
N ASP A 167 23.80 -39.85 -18.86
CA ASP A 167 24.16 -39.64 -17.46
C ASP A 167 25.59 -39.09 -17.34
N PRO A 168 25.79 -37.77 -17.48
CA PRO A 168 27.10 -37.14 -17.38
C PRO A 168 27.74 -37.32 -16.00
N ALA A 169 26.93 -37.35 -14.93
CA ALA A 169 27.41 -37.52 -13.57
C ALA A 169 28.08 -38.90 -13.38
N ALA A 170 27.45 -39.95 -13.90
CA ALA A 170 28.00 -41.30 -13.87
C ALA A 170 29.32 -41.41 -14.69
N VAL A 171 29.39 -40.78 -15.88
CA VAL A 171 30.60 -40.72 -16.68
C VAL A 171 31.74 -40.05 -15.92
N LEU A 172 31.48 -38.89 -15.30
CA LEU A 172 32.48 -38.14 -14.54
C LEU A 172 32.88 -38.85 -13.24
N ALA A 173 31.95 -39.57 -12.59
CA ALA A 173 32.24 -40.40 -11.43
C ALA A 173 33.18 -41.55 -11.82
N GLY A 174 32.98 -42.16 -12.99
CA GLY A 174 33.86 -43.21 -13.54
C GLY A 174 35.30 -42.73 -13.81
N ILE A 175 35.52 -41.45 -14.04
CA ILE A 175 36.82 -40.79 -14.20
C ILE A 175 37.44 -40.36 -12.87
N GLY A 176 36.70 -40.55 -11.76
CA GLY A 176 37.13 -40.18 -10.41
C GLY A 176 36.60 -38.82 -9.91
N PHE A 177 35.56 -38.28 -10.52
CA PHE A 177 34.88 -37.02 -10.10
C PHE A 177 33.45 -37.28 -9.66
N ALA A 178 33.27 -38.10 -8.64
CA ALA A 178 31.97 -38.52 -8.12
C ALA A 178 31.10 -37.37 -7.56
N GLY A 179 31.71 -36.21 -7.29
CA GLY A 179 31.01 -35.02 -6.82
C GLY A 179 30.70 -33.98 -7.92
N ALA A 180 30.83 -34.38 -9.20
CA ALA A 180 30.58 -33.48 -10.32
C ALA A 180 29.08 -33.09 -10.38
N PHE A 181 28.79 -31.83 -10.61
CA PHE A 181 27.44 -31.30 -10.74
C PHE A 181 27.31 -30.36 -11.95
N ALA A 182 26.13 -30.34 -12.53
CA ALA A 182 25.83 -29.45 -13.64
C ALA A 182 25.92 -28.00 -13.21
N VAL A 183 26.65 -27.18 -13.96
CA VAL A 183 26.73 -25.74 -13.82
C VAL A 183 26.11 -25.17 -15.09
N PRO A 184 25.21 -24.19 -14.99
CA PRO A 184 24.76 -23.45 -16.15
C PRO A 184 26.01 -22.98 -16.92
N ALA A 185 26.11 -23.30 -18.19
CA ALA A 185 27.20 -22.77 -18.99
C ALA A 185 27.07 -21.25 -19.01
N SER A 186 28.20 -20.54 -18.92
CA SER A 186 28.25 -19.15 -19.34
C SER A 186 27.92 -19.17 -20.84
N GLY A 187 26.72 -18.69 -21.22
CA GLY A 187 26.35 -18.54 -22.61
C GLY A 187 27.38 -17.68 -23.33
N ALA A 188 27.51 -17.85 -24.62
CA ALA A 188 28.31 -16.95 -25.44
C ALA A 188 27.42 -15.87 -26.04
N LEU A 189 27.93 -14.64 -26.14
CA LEU A 189 27.25 -13.54 -26.79
C LEU A 189 27.55 -13.57 -28.29
N ARG A 190 26.50 -13.35 -29.08
CA ARG A 190 26.58 -13.13 -30.53
C ARG A 190 26.08 -11.74 -30.85
N ILE A 191 26.83 -11.01 -31.66
CA ILE A 191 26.48 -9.71 -32.19
C ILE A 191 26.45 -9.80 -33.71
N GLU A 192 25.30 -9.55 -34.28
CA GLU A 192 25.12 -9.44 -35.75
C GLU A 192 24.99 -7.94 -36.07
N ALA A 193 25.86 -7.45 -36.95
CA ALA A 193 25.84 -6.10 -37.48
C ALA A 193 25.47 -6.12 -38.98
N ALA A 194 25.16 -4.98 -39.57
CA ALA A 194 24.74 -4.86 -40.96
C ALA A 194 25.73 -5.50 -41.96
N THR A 195 27.02 -5.46 -41.66
CA THR A 195 28.09 -5.92 -42.56
C THR A 195 29.02 -7.01 -41.99
N SER A 196 28.81 -7.38 -40.72
CA SER A 196 29.69 -8.31 -40.00
C SER A 196 28.94 -9.02 -38.87
N SER A 197 29.46 -10.14 -38.42
CA SER A 197 28.98 -10.81 -37.21
C SER A 197 30.15 -11.18 -36.33
N VAL A 198 30.00 -11.10 -35.03
CA VAL A 198 30.95 -11.59 -34.04
C VAL A 198 30.20 -12.56 -33.14
N SER A 199 30.68 -13.78 -33.06
CA SER A 199 30.08 -14.84 -32.26
C SER A 199 31.07 -15.41 -31.25
N ASP A 200 30.56 -16.21 -30.34
CA ASP A 200 31.32 -16.93 -29.32
C ASP A 200 32.11 -16.00 -28.37
N ILE A 201 31.56 -14.79 -28.13
CA ILE A 201 32.16 -13.87 -27.19
C ILE A 201 31.85 -14.36 -25.77
N ALA A 202 32.89 -14.82 -25.10
CA ALA A 202 32.84 -15.16 -23.69
C ALA A 202 32.97 -13.90 -22.84
N GLY A 203 32.12 -13.80 -21.79
CA GLY A 203 32.16 -12.67 -20.86
C GLY A 203 31.29 -11.50 -21.30
N GLU A 204 31.77 -10.29 -21.11
CA GLU A 204 31.03 -9.06 -21.29
C GLU A 204 31.55 -8.25 -22.48
N VAL A 205 30.61 -7.63 -23.20
CA VAL A 205 30.89 -6.62 -24.24
C VAL A 205 30.43 -5.29 -23.76
N VAL A 206 31.27 -4.27 -23.92
CA VAL A 206 30.91 -2.85 -23.69
C VAL A 206 30.68 -2.18 -25.05
N LEU A 207 29.49 -1.63 -25.24
CA LEU A 207 29.10 -0.91 -26.46
C LEU A 207 28.93 0.58 -26.13
N GLU A 208 29.62 1.44 -26.89
CA GLU A 208 29.54 2.89 -26.80
C GLU A 208 29.22 3.47 -28.19
N ALA A 209 28.28 4.41 -28.28
CA ALA A 209 28.05 5.15 -29.50
C ALA A 209 29.23 6.12 -29.77
N GLU A 210 29.71 6.22 -31.02
CA GLU A 210 30.87 7.02 -31.40
C GLU A 210 30.81 8.48 -30.97
N ASP A 211 29.63 9.06 -31.10
CA ASP A 211 29.37 10.49 -30.84
C ASP A 211 28.78 10.79 -29.47
N GLY A 212 28.70 9.77 -28.58
CA GLY A 212 28.10 9.88 -27.26
C GLY A 212 26.57 10.06 -27.27
N TRP A 213 25.93 9.90 -28.42
CA TRP A 213 24.47 9.94 -28.52
C TRP A 213 23.80 8.77 -27.78
N PRO A 214 22.54 8.98 -27.37
CA PRO A 214 21.79 7.89 -26.75
C PRO A 214 21.67 6.67 -27.65
N ILE A 215 21.88 5.50 -27.07
CA ILE A 215 21.75 4.20 -27.75
C ILE A 215 20.28 3.78 -27.76
N LEU A 216 19.74 3.45 -28.93
CA LEU A 216 18.37 2.93 -29.08
C LEU A 216 18.37 1.42 -28.88
N VAL A 217 17.74 0.96 -27.80
CA VAL A 217 17.62 -0.46 -27.45
C VAL A 217 16.12 -0.81 -27.43
N ASP A 218 15.70 -1.72 -28.28
CA ASP A 218 14.27 -2.14 -28.40
C ASP A 218 13.28 -0.97 -28.37
N GLY A 219 13.60 0.09 -29.14
CA GLY A 219 12.74 1.26 -29.29
C GLY A 219 12.85 2.31 -28.19
N ARG A 220 13.72 2.16 -27.17
CA ARG A 220 13.99 3.13 -26.12
C ARG A 220 15.42 3.66 -26.16
N ARG A 221 15.60 4.95 -25.92
CA ARG A 221 16.89 5.60 -25.92
C ARG A 221 17.51 5.65 -24.53
N TYR A 222 18.82 5.33 -24.45
CA TYR A 222 19.57 5.32 -23.20
C TYR A 222 20.87 6.12 -23.34
N HIS A 223 21.16 7.01 -22.39
CA HIS A 223 22.47 7.68 -22.29
C HIS A 223 23.54 6.71 -21.78
N GLY A 224 24.81 7.07 -21.98
CA GLY A 224 25.95 6.32 -21.48
C GLY A 224 26.32 5.15 -22.38
N ARG A 225 26.69 4.01 -21.81
CA ARG A 225 27.14 2.80 -22.52
C ARG A 225 26.35 1.58 -22.11
N LEU A 226 26.35 0.57 -22.97
CA LEU A 226 25.76 -0.72 -22.66
C LEU A 226 26.84 -1.72 -22.29
N ARG A 227 26.61 -2.50 -21.25
CA ARG A 227 27.37 -3.69 -20.91
C ARG A 227 26.45 -4.87 -21.18
N VAL A 228 26.90 -5.77 -22.03
CA VAL A 228 26.07 -6.88 -22.49
C VAL A 228 26.82 -8.19 -22.24
N ARG A 229 26.13 -9.13 -21.63
CA ARG A 229 26.68 -10.46 -21.38
C ARG A 229 25.62 -11.54 -21.49
N ALA A 230 26.07 -12.77 -21.79
CA ALA A 230 25.21 -13.91 -21.70
C ALA A 230 25.31 -14.57 -20.31
N ALA A 231 24.19 -15.01 -19.76
CA ALA A 231 24.08 -15.76 -18.52
C ALA A 231 23.23 -17.01 -18.78
N GLY A 232 23.90 -18.10 -19.16
CA GLY A 232 23.22 -19.27 -19.73
C GLY A 232 22.66 -18.94 -21.12
N ASP A 233 21.36 -19.13 -21.30
CA ASP A 233 20.59 -18.76 -22.49
C ASP A 233 19.99 -17.36 -22.41
N GLU A 234 20.12 -16.70 -21.27
CA GLU A 234 19.63 -15.32 -21.09
C GLU A 234 20.69 -14.28 -21.51
N LEU A 235 20.21 -13.22 -22.11
CA LEU A 235 20.94 -12.01 -22.40
C LEU A 235 20.68 -10.99 -21.30
N LEU A 236 21.73 -10.47 -20.67
CA LEU A 236 21.67 -9.35 -19.74
C LEU A 236 22.19 -8.10 -20.45
N VAL A 237 21.32 -7.10 -20.58
CA VAL A 237 21.69 -5.78 -21.11
C VAL A 237 21.65 -4.79 -19.95
N ILE A 238 22.80 -4.20 -19.66
CA ILE A 238 23.03 -3.33 -18.52
C ILE A 238 23.42 -1.96 -19.05
N ASN A 239 22.65 -0.94 -18.71
CA ASN A 239 22.99 0.46 -19.04
C ASN A 239 23.89 1.03 -17.96
N GLN A 240 25.08 1.47 -18.32
CA GLN A 240 26.02 2.12 -17.42
C GLN A 240 26.12 3.61 -17.77
N LEU A 241 25.78 4.47 -16.80
CA LEU A 241 25.73 5.91 -16.97
C LEU A 241 25.97 6.64 -15.66
N ASN A 242 26.13 7.97 -15.75
CA ASN A 242 26.20 8.84 -14.58
C ASN A 242 24.87 8.84 -13.80
N LEU A 243 24.92 8.84 -12.47
CA LEU A 243 23.75 8.82 -11.59
C LEU A 243 22.75 9.94 -11.88
N GLU A 244 23.21 11.18 -12.11
CA GLU A 244 22.30 12.29 -12.39
C GLU A 244 21.59 12.12 -13.75
N SER A 245 22.26 11.54 -14.73
CA SER A 245 21.65 11.18 -16.02
C SER A 245 20.63 10.04 -15.87
N TYR A 246 20.90 9.07 -15.00
CA TYR A 246 19.97 8.01 -14.63
C TYR A 246 18.70 8.58 -14.01
N LEU A 247 18.83 9.49 -13.05
CA LEU A 247 17.71 10.12 -12.35
C LEU A 247 16.78 10.90 -13.27
N LYS A 248 17.29 11.50 -14.35
CA LYS A 248 16.45 12.16 -15.37
C LYS A 248 15.52 11.18 -16.11
N GLY A 249 15.87 9.91 -16.15
CA GLY A 249 14.99 8.85 -16.67
C GLY A 249 14.13 8.15 -15.60
N VAL A 250 14.47 8.29 -14.31
CA VAL A 250 13.73 7.70 -13.18
C VAL A 250 12.63 8.64 -12.69
N VAL A 251 12.98 9.88 -12.34
CA VAL A 251 12.03 10.83 -11.73
C VAL A 251 10.74 10.99 -12.53
N PRO A 252 10.78 11.21 -13.86
CA PRO A 252 9.55 11.32 -14.64
C PRO A 252 8.81 10.00 -14.84
N ALA A 253 9.50 8.86 -14.76
CA ALA A 253 8.89 7.54 -14.88
C ALA A 253 8.15 7.15 -13.58
N GLU A 254 8.67 7.54 -12.42
CA GLU A 254 8.10 7.31 -11.11
C GLU A 254 7.02 8.36 -10.77
N MET A 255 7.27 9.61 -11.09
CA MET A 255 6.42 10.75 -10.76
C MET A 255 6.29 11.68 -11.99
N GLY A 256 5.42 11.30 -12.93
CA GLY A 256 5.25 11.99 -14.21
C GLY A 256 4.90 13.47 -14.06
N PRO A 257 5.71 14.41 -14.58
CA PRO A 257 5.51 15.85 -14.38
C PRO A 257 4.20 16.40 -14.94
N ALA A 258 3.60 15.75 -15.93
CA ALA A 258 2.28 16.11 -16.45
C ALA A 258 1.17 15.88 -15.42
N GLN A 259 1.30 14.87 -14.57
CA GLN A 259 0.34 14.53 -13.51
C GLN A 259 0.69 15.23 -12.20
N PHE A 260 1.98 15.47 -11.95
CA PHE A 260 2.54 16.03 -10.72
C PHE A 260 3.38 17.28 -11.01
N PRO A 261 2.78 18.38 -11.52
CA PRO A 261 3.51 19.59 -11.94
C PRO A 261 3.91 20.48 -10.76
N GLN A 262 4.57 19.92 -9.74
CA GLN A 262 5.08 20.63 -8.57
C GLN A 262 6.57 20.37 -8.42
N LEU A 263 7.37 21.44 -8.56
CA LEU A 263 8.83 21.34 -8.57
C LEU A 263 9.37 20.74 -7.26
N ASP A 264 8.85 21.17 -6.10
CA ASP A 264 9.33 20.67 -4.80
C ASP A 264 8.99 19.19 -4.58
N ALA A 265 7.85 18.70 -5.09
CA ALA A 265 7.53 17.27 -5.06
C ALA A 265 8.50 16.47 -5.93
N LEU A 266 8.83 16.97 -7.13
CA LEU A 266 9.80 16.33 -8.02
C LEU A 266 11.22 16.39 -7.45
N LYS A 267 11.60 17.48 -6.76
CA LYS A 267 12.87 17.59 -6.03
C LYS A 267 12.95 16.55 -4.89
N ALA A 268 11.89 16.42 -4.10
CA ALA A 268 11.82 15.38 -3.05
C ALA A 268 11.96 13.98 -3.65
N GLN A 269 11.28 13.69 -4.77
CA GLN A 269 11.43 12.43 -5.50
C GLN A 269 12.87 12.23 -6.02
N ALA A 270 13.51 13.29 -6.55
CA ALA A 270 14.87 13.19 -7.06
C ALA A 270 15.88 12.88 -5.95
N VAL A 271 15.76 13.53 -4.78
CA VAL A 271 16.61 13.23 -3.61
C VAL A 271 16.35 11.82 -3.10
N ALA A 272 15.09 11.41 -2.95
CA ALA A 272 14.76 10.05 -2.52
C ALA A 272 15.30 8.99 -3.49
N ALA A 273 15.11 9.17 -4.80
CA ALA A 273 15.60 8.24 -5.81
C ALA A 273 17.13 8.17 -5.86
N ARG A 274 17.81 9.31 -5.69
CA ARG A 274 19.28 9.37 -5.60
C ARG A 274 19.79 8.63 -4.38
N THR A 275 19.19 8.91 -3.22
CA THR A 275 19.55 8.26 -1.96
C THR A 275 19.37 6.75 -2.04
N TYR A 276 18.22 6.31 -2.55
CA TYR A 276 17.93 4.88 -2.78
C TYR A 276 19.00 4.25 -3.68
N ALA A 277 19.32 4.89 -4.81
CA ALA A 277 20.31 4.35 -5.74
C ALA A 277 21.70 4.22 -5.09
N ILE A 278 22.12 5.21 -4.30
CA ILE A 278 23.41 5.18 -3.59
C ILE A 278 23.41 4.10 -2.51
N ALA A 279 22.33 3.98 -1.72
CA ALA A 279 22.21 2.98 -0.68
C ALA A 279 22.26 1.54 -1.19
N HIS A 280 21.89 1.33 -2.46
CA HIS A 280 21.84 0.01 -3.11
C HIS A 280 22.94 -0.22 -4.16
N LEU A 281 23.98 0.64 -4.19
CA LEU A 281 25.14 0.39 -5.05
C LEU A 281 25.82 -0.91 -4.65
N GLY A 282 25.94 -1.82 -5.61
CA GLY A 282 26.62 -3.09 -5.43
C GLY A 282 25.77 -4.23 -4.90
N ASP A 283 24.49 -4.05 -4.56
CA ASP A 283 23.63 -5.13 -4.06
C ASP A 283 23.54 -6.33 -5.03
N ALA A 284 23.53 -6.08 -6.33
CA ALA A 284 23.56 -7.10 -7.37
C ALA A 284 24.92 -7.21 -8.08
N GLN A 285 26.03 -6.85 -7.42
CA GLN A 285 27.36 -6.85 -8.02
C GLN A 285 27.77 -8.22 -8.57
N ALA A 286 27.39 -9.30 -7.90
CA ALA A 286 27.65 -10.67 -8.39
C ALA A 286 26.98 -10.94 -9.73
N GLU A 287 25.87 -10.26 -10.03
CA GLU A 287 25.18 -10.31 -11.31
C GLU A 287 25.63 -9.22 -12.29
N GLY A 288 26.56 -8.34 -11.91
CA GLY A 288 27.22 -7.34 -12.74
C GLY A 288 26.46 -6.02 -12.87
N TYR A 289 25.38 -5.79 -12.13
CA TYR A 289 24.63 -4.53 -12.09
C TYR A 289 24.40 -4.06 -10.66
N ASP A 290 23.86 -2.86 -10.47
CA ASP A 290 23.52 -2.29 -9.18
C ASP A 290 22.01 -2.34 -8.93
N LEU A 291 21.22 -1.92 -9.91
CA LEU A 291 19.77 -1.78 -9.82
C LEU A 291 19.09 -2.35 -11.08
N CYS A 292 17.82 -2.66 -10.99
CA CYS A 292 16.97 -3.04 -12.12
C CYS A 292 16.06 -1.88 -12.55
N ALA A 293 15.68 -1.84 -13.83
CA ALA A 293 14.83 -0.79 -14.43
C ALA A 293 13.31 -1.01 -14.21
N THR A 294 12.93 -1.75 -13.18
CA THR A 294 11.55 -2.19 -12.94
C THR A 294 11.07 -1.72 -11.56
N PRO A 295 9.76 -1.82 -11.25
CA PRO A 295 9.22 -1.50 -9.92
C PRO A 295 9.82 -2.32 -8.76
N ALA A 296 10.63 -3.35 -9.03
CA ALA A 296 11.34 -4.07 -7.98
C ALA A 296 12.52 -3.28 -7.41
N CYS A 297 13.08 -2.34 -8.19
CA CYS A 297 14.10 -1.38 -7.79
C CYS A 297 13.57 0.05 -8.01
N GLN A 298 13.77 0.61 -9.20
CA GLN A 298 13.23 1.92 -9.61
C GLN A 298 12.83 1.85 -11.09
N VAL A 299 11.67 2.40 -11.44
CA VAL A 299 11.26 2.45 -12.84
C VAL A 299 12.17 3.41 -13.60
N TYR A 300 12.92 2.88 -14.56
CA TYR A 300 13.83 3.65 -15.40
C TYR A 300 13.41 3.53 -16.86
N ALA A 301 13.01 4.63 -17.45
CA ALA A 301 12.47 4.67 -18.81
C ALA A 301 13.42 5.32 -19.85
N GLY A 302 14.68 5.57 -19.49
CA GLY A 302 15.69 6.14 -20.37
C GLY A 302 15.44 7.62 -20.74
N VAL A 303 15.96 8.01 -21.91
CA VAL A 303 15.92 9.41 -22.39
C VAL A 303 14.50 9.83 -22.80
N ASP A 304 13.71 8.89 -23.30
CA ASP A 304 12.38 9.20 -23.85
C ASP A 304 11.36 9.65 -22.79
N ALA A 305 11.65 9.40 -21.52
CA ALA A 305 10.85 9.87 -20.40
C ALA A 305 11.26 11.26 -19.90
N GLN A 306 12.42 11.79 -20.29
CA GLN A 306 12.94 13.05 -19.76
C GLN A 306 11.97 14.21 -20.01
N HIS A 307 11.84 15.08 -19.01
CA HIS A 307 10.95 16.22 -19.08
C HIS A 307 11.61 17.44 -18.41
N PRO A 308 11.51 18.64 -18.99
CA PRO A 308 12.22 19.82 -18.49
C PRO A 308 12.01 20.12 -17.01
N LEU A 309 10.80 19.88 -16.47
CA LEU A 309 10.50 20.14 -15.07
C LEU A 309 11.17 19.13 -14.12
N SER A 310 11.18 17.83 -14.47
CA SER A 310 11.90 16.82 -13.70
C SER A 310 13.41 16.93 -13.83
N ASP A 311 13.91 17.29 -15.02
CA ASP A 311 15.33 17.54 -15.24
C ASP A 311 15.83 18.73 -14.40
N ARG A 312 15.00 19.76 -14.31
CA ARG A 312 15.25 20.89 -13.41
C ARG A 312 15.29 20.46 -11.96
N ALA A 313 14.36 19.61 -11.52
CA ALA A 313 14.33 19.07 -10.14
C ALA A 313 15.60 18.28 -9.82
N VAL A 314 16.05 17.40 -10.72
CA VAL A 314 17.29 16.64 -10.60
C VAL A 314 18.50 17.58 -10.52
N ASN A 315 18.59 18.55 -11.44
CA ASN A 315 19.73 19.47 -11.51
C ASN A 315 19.81 20.37 -10.25
N GLU A 316 18.69 20.92 -9.77
CA GLU A 316 18.64 21.79 -8.59
C GLU A 316 18.92 21.04 -7.27
N THR A 317 18.78 19.72 -7.26
CA THR A 317 19.09 18.85 -6.10
C THR A 317 20.32 17.97 -6.34
N ALA A 318 21.12 18.22 -7.36
CA ALA A 318 22.24 17.36 -7.74
C ALA A 318 23.19 17.10 -6.55
N GLY A 319 23.53 15.84 -6.34
CA GLY A 319 24.38 15.37 -5.24
C GLY A 319 23.74 15.39 -3.85
N LEU A 320 22.49 15.89 -3.66
CA LEU A 320 21.82 15.85 -2.36
C LEU A 320 21.27 14.45 -2.09
N ILE A 321 21.56 13.92 -0.89
CA ILE A 321 21.04 12.67 -0.36
C ILE A 321 20.48 12.86 1.03
N ALA A 322 19.61 11.94 1.44
CA ALA A 322 19.11 11.85 2.81
C ALA A 322 19.93 10.81 3.59
N THR A 323 20.39 11.20 4.76
CA THR A 323 21.17 10.33 5.65
C THR A 323 20.50 10.21 7.02
N TYR A 324 20.81 9.14 7.72
CA TYR A 324 20.47 8.93 9.11
C TYR A 324 21.71 8.39 9.84
N GLY A 325 22.16 9.11 10.85
CA GLY A 325 23.40 8.76 11.53
C GLY A 325 24.65 8.79 10.63
N GLY A 326 24.65 9.61 9.58
CA GLY A 326 25.73 9.75 8.62
C GLY A 326 25.66 8.81 7.41
N GLU A 327 24.84 7.74 7.45
CA GLU A 327 24.71 6.77 6.39
C GLU A 327 23.51 7.09 5.46
N PRO A 328 23.60 6.85 4.13
CA PRO A 328 22.48 6.96 3.23
C PRO A 328 21.32 6.07 3.67
N ILE A 329 20.09 6.61 3.70
CA ILE A 329 18.91 5.83 4.07
C ILE A 329 18.42 4.94 2.94
N ASP A 330 17.75 3.84 3.26
CA ASP A 330 16.90 3.10 2.31
C ASP A 330 15.65 3.96 2.01
N ALA A 331 15.79 4.90 1.09
CA ALA A 331 14.79 5.94 0.79
C ALA A 331 13.62 5.38 -0.02
N MET A 332 12.88 4.42 0.55
CA MET A 332 11.72 3.80 -0.07
C MET A 332 10.62 4.83 -0.38
N TYR A 333 9.93 4.67 -1.51
CA TYR A 333 8.80 5.52 -1.88
C TYR A 333 7.67 4.71 -2.53
N THR A 334 6.45 5.22 -2.44
CA THR A 334 5.23 4.53 -2.87
C THR A 334 4.32 5.50 -3.63
N SER A 335 3.58 4.99 -4.61
CA SER A 335 2.70 5.83 -5.43
C SER A 335 1.61 6.50 -4.61
N THR A 336 0.80 5.72 -3.90
CA THR A 336 -0.37 6.20 -3.14
C THR A 336 -0.45 5.45 -1.83
N CYS A 337 -0.40 6.15 -0.71
CA CYS A 337 -0.39 5.49 0.62
C CYS A 337 -1.80 5.26 1.21
N GLY A 338 -2.86 5.82 0.61
CA GLY A 338 -4.22 5.73 1.17
C GLY A 338 -4.44 6.62 2.39
N GLY A 339 -3.59 7.63 2.59
CA GLY A 339 -3.72 8.65 3.63
C GLY A 339 -2.78 8.55 4.81
N HIS A 340 -2.10 7.44 4.95
CA HIS A 340 -1.11 7.20 5.98
C HIS A 340 -0.08 6.19 5.49
N THR A 341 1.19 6.49 5.58
CA THR A 341 2.24 5.52 5.31
C THR A 341 2.35 4.51 6.44
N GLU A 342 2.99 3.37 6.21
CA GLU A 342 3.16 2.33 7.22
C GLU A 342 4.59 2.29 7.74
N ASP A 343 4.77 1.77 8.93
CA ASP A 343 6.08 1.46 9.49
C ASP A 343 6.69 0.28 8.72
N ALA A 344 7.92 0.45 8.23
CA ALA A 344 8.61 -0.58 7.45
C ALA A 344 8.74 -1.91 8.19
N ALA A 345 8.94 -1.86 9.52
CA ALA A 345 9.07 -3.06 10.35
C ALA A 345 7.85 -3.98 10.32
N LEU A 346 6.66 -3.42 10.05
CA LEU A 346 5.40 -4.17 10.00
C LEU A 346 5.14 -4.83 8.65
N LEU A 347 5.74 -4.33 7.58
CA LEU A 347 5.56 -4.86 6.23
C LEU A 347 6.75 -5.66 5.70
N PHE A 348 7.96 -5.27 6.09
CA PHE A 348 9.20 -5.90 5.64
C PHE A 348 9.92 -6.51 6.83
N THR A 349 9.76 -7.81 7.04
CA THR A 349 10.39 -8.56 8.14
C THR A 349 11.90 -8.31 8.19
N GLY A 350 12.41 -7.90 9.34
CA GLY A 350 13.82 -7.60 9.55
C GLY A 350 14.30 -6.22 9.09
N ARG A 351 13.42 -5.36 8.56
CA ARG A 351 13.75 -3.98 8.12
C ARG A 351 13.19 -2.92 9.07
N ALA A 352 13.43 -3.05 10.35
CA ALA A 352 13.13 -1.98 11.31
C ALA A 352 14.12 -0.83 11.09
N GLN A 353 13.66 0.26 10.46
CA GLN A 353 14.46 1.45 10.24
C GLN A 353 13.85 2.62 11.02
N PRO A 354 14.64 3.34 11.83
CA PRO A 354 14.13 4.42 12.66
C PRO A 354 13.55 5.59 11.87
N TYR A 355 13.95 5.75 10.62
CA TYR A 355 13.50 6.79 9.69
C TYR A 355 12.31 6.37 8.80
N LEU A 356 11.95 5.07 8.72
CA LEU A 356 10.80 4.57 7.95
C LEU A 356 9.60 4.30 8.86
N ARG A 357 9.15 5.33 9.57
CA ARG A 357 7.95 5.30 10.40
C ARG A 357 6.71 5.68 9.60
N GLY A 358 5.59 5.07 9.94
CA GLY A 358 4.32 5.45 9.35
C GLY A 358 3.90 6.87 9.75
N VAL A 359 3.56 7.71 8.75
CA VAL A 359 3.13 9.10 8.96
C VAL A 359 1.85 9.40 8.19
N PRO A 360 0.99 10.31 8.70
CA PRO A 360 -0.17 10.80 7.93
C PRO A 360 0.30 11.55 6.68
N CYS A 361 -0.37 11.33 5.56
CA CYS A 361 -0.11 12.04 4.30
C CYS A 361 -0.86 13.38 4.27
N ALA A 362 -0.57 14.26 5.22
CA ALA A 362 -1.18 15.57 5.31
C ALA A 362 -0.29 16.54 6.06
N TRP A 363 -0.47 17.80 5.79
CA TRP A 363 0.39 18.85 6.31
C TRP A 363 -0.18 19.61 7.53
N ASP A 364 -1.49 19.50 7.79
CA ASP A 364 -2.08 20.01 9.03
C ASP A 364 -1.50 19.26 10.24
N ARG A 365 -1.21 19.98 11.31
CA ARG A 365 -0.76 19.34 12.55
C ARG A 365 -1.78 18.30 12.99
N PRO A 366 -1.43 17.02 13.07
CA PRO A 366 -2.35 16.01 13.52
C PRO A 366 -2.82 16.28 14.94
N ILE A 367 -4.09 16.02 15.19
CA ILE A 367 -4.69 16.09 16.53
C ILE A 367 -4.51 14.69 17.15
N PRO A 368 -3.71 14.54 18.20
CA PRO A 368 -3.53 13.26 18.86
C PRO A 368 -4.78 12.93 19.70
N LEU A 369 -5.28 11.71 19.55
CA LEU A 369 -6.34 11.13 20.38
C LEU A 369 -5.80 9.90 21.10
N ALA A 370 -6.11 9.77 22.39
CA ALA A 370 -5.78 8.59 23.19
C ALA A 370 -7.02 7.73 23.41
N GLY A 371 -6.90 6.43 23.13
CA GLY A 371 -7.96 5.45 23.31
C GLY A 371 -7.96 4.81 24.69
N SER A 372 -9.14 4.55 25.24
CA SER A 372 -9.35 3.88 26.54
C SER A 372 -9.77 2.41 26.40
N VAL A 373 -9.99 1.93 25.17
CA VAL A 373 -10.43 0.57 24.88
C VAL A 373 -9.29 -0.30 24.35
N ALA A 374 -9.32 -1.59 24.66
CA ALA A 374 -8.33 -2.53 24.15
C ALA A 374 -8.42 -2.62 22.61
N PRO A 375 -7.29 -2.80 21.91
CA PRO A 375 -7.29 -2.97 20.47
C PRO A 375 -8.15 -4.17 20.04
N GLN A 376 -9.07 -3.92 19.12
CA GLN A 376 -9.95 -4.92 18.52
C GLN A 376 -10.27 -4.51 17.10
N SER A 377 -10.39 -5.45 16.17
CA SER A 377 -10.81 -5.20 14.79
C SER A 377 -12.20 -5.79 14.56
N PHE A 378 -12.97 -5.11 13.72
CA PHE A 378 -14.30 -5.51 13.29
C PHE A 378 -14.31 -5.56 11.76
N HIS A 379 -14.87 -6.59 11.17
CA HIS A 379 -14.83 -6.82 9.72
C HIS A 379 -15.71 -5.85 8.96
N ASP A 380 -16.82 -5.43 9.61
CA ASP A 380 -17.79 -4.51 9.03
C ASP A 380 -18.50 -3.69 10.11
N GLU A 381 -19.46 -2.88 9.69
CA GLU A 381 -20.30 -2.07 10.57
C GLU A 381 -21.22 -2.92 11.45
N SER A 382 -21.68 -4.05 10.97
CA SER A 382 -22.55 -4.97 11.72
C SER A 382 -21.86 -5.49 12.97
N GLU A 383 -20.63 -5.98 12.83
CA GLU A 383 -19.84 -6.48 13.96
C GLU A 383 -19.50 -5.38 14.96
N PHE A 384 -19.13 -4.17 14.45
CA PHE A 384 -18.92 -3.02 15.31
C PHE A 384 -20.18 -2.64 16.08
N ARG A 385 -21.36 -2.62 15.43
CA ARG A 385 -22.64 -2.29 16.08
C ARG A 385 -23.05 -3.35 17.10
N ALA A 386 -22.80 -4.63 16.87
CA ALA A 386 -23.00 -5.67 17.85
C ALA A 386 -22.11 -5.47 19.09
N HIS A 387 -20.85 -5.11 18.91
CA HIS A 387 -19.93 -4.75 19.98
C HIS A 387 -20.44 -3.51 20.76
N LEU A 388 -20.86 -2.47 20.06
CA LEU A 388 -21.39 -1.25 20.69
C LEU A 388 -22.68 -1.53 21.47
N ALA A 389 -23.56 -2.42 20.96
CA ALA A 389 -24.74 -2.88 21.67
C ALA A 389 -24.37 -3.58 22.98
N GLY A 390 -23.40 -4.47 22.97
CA GLY A 390 -22.90 -5.12 24.18
C GLY A 390 -22.44 -4.11 25.24
N ARG A 391 -21.74 -3.06 24.82
CA ARG A 391 -21.33 -1.96 25.71
C ARG A 391 -22.51 -1.15 26.23
N ALA A 392 -23.45 -0.75 25.36
CA ALA A 392 -24.64 0.02 25.74
C ALA A 392 -25.53 -0.72 26.73
N LEU A 393 -25.70 -2.02 26.52
CA LEU A 393 -26.55 -2.87 27.34
C LEU A 393 -25.82 -3.41 28.59
N GLY A 394 -24.48 -3.34 28.63
CA GLY A 394 -23.66 -3.98 29.67
C GLY A 394 -23.77 -5.50 29.63
N LEU A 395 -23.87 -6.07 28.42
CA LEU A 395 -24.07 -7.50 28.19
C LEU A 395 -22.94 -8.07 27.31
N THR A 396 -22.71 -9.38 27.44
CA THR A 396 -21.84 -10.11 26.49
C THR A 396 -22.57 -10.37 25.18
N ALA A 397 -21.83 -10.63 24.09
CA ALA A 397 -22.40 -10.96 22.79
C ALA A 397 -23.30 -12.21 22.79
N THR A 398 -23.09 -13.09 23.77
CA THR A 398 -23.83 -14.36 23.95
C THR A 398 -24.94 -14.27 25.00
N ALA A 399 -25.33 -13.04 25.40
CA ALA A 399 -26.39 -12.88 26.40
C ALA A 399 -27.73 -13.42 25.86
N PRO A 400 -28.54 -14.10 26.72
CA PRO A 400 -29.87 -14.58 26.33
C PRO A 400 -30.74 -13.46 25.79
N THR A 401 -31.49 -13.70 24.72
CA THR A 401 -32.35 -12.71 24.05
C THR A 401 -33.32 -12.02 25.01
N GLN A 402 -33.91 -12.76 25.95
CA GLN A 402 -34.77 -12.20 27.01
C GLN A 402 -34.04 -11.12 27.82
N GLN A 403 -32.78 -11.33 28.17
CA GLN A 403 -31.97 -10.38 28.93
C GLN A 403 -31.71 -9.10 28.12
N VAL A 404 -31.53 -9.22 26.78
CA VAL A 404 -31.40 -8.07 25.88
C VAL A 404 -32.68 -7.22 25.91
N VAL A 405 -33.85 -7.84 25.80
CA VAL A 405 -35.16 -7.15 25.86
C VAL A 405 -35.34 -6.45 27.21
N GLU A 406 -35.06 -7.13 28.31
CA GLU A 406 -35.17 -6.57 29.66
C GLU A 406 -34.26 -5.39 29.88
N ARG A 407 -33.05 -5.44 29.32
CA ARG A 407 -32.08 -4.33 29.42
C ARG A 407 -32.52 -3.11 28.63
N VAL A 408 -33.05 -3.30 27.42
CA VAL A 408 -33.64 -2.21 26.62
C VAL A 408 -34.81 -1.59 27.38
N ALA A 409 -35.71 -2.40 27.92
CA ALA A 409 -36.86 -1.89 28.72
C ALA A 409 -36.39 -1.08 29.93
N GLY A 410 -35.36 -1.56 30.64
CA GLY A 410 -34.78 -0.82 31.76
C GLY A 410 -34.15 0.52 31.40
N LEU A 411 -33.56 0.65 30.23
CA LEU A 411 -32.96 1.87 29.73
C LEU A 411 -33.97 2.85 29.16
N CYS A 412 -35.00 2.37 28.44
CA CYS A 412 -36.00 3.20 27.76
C CYS A 412 -37.25 3.47 28.59
N GLY A 413 -37.45 2.75 29.72
CA GLY A 413 -38.68 2.82 30.50
C GLY A 413 -39.87 2.17 29.80
N GLY A 414 -39.64 1.36 28.79
CA GLY A 414 -40.66 0.64 28.06
C GLY A 414 -41.08 -0.68 28.77
N ARG A 415 -41.88 -1.48 28.08
CA ARG A 415 -42.45 -2.71 28.63
C ARG A 415 -41.65 -3.92 28.20
N SER A 416 -41.11 -4.70 29.16
CA SER A 416 -40.48 -5.98 28.84
C SER A 416 -41.55 -7.01 28.44
N VAL A 417 -41.38 -7.59 27.27
CA VAL A 417 -42.21 -8.68 26.73
C VAL A 417 -41.39 -9.96 26.77
N ALA A 418 -42.04 -11.04 27.25
CA ALA A 418 -41.39 -12.36 27.30
C ALA A 418 -41.16 -12.89 25.88
N VAL A 419 -39.94 -13.33 25.60
CA VAL A 419 -39.56 -13.98 24.37
C VAL A 419 -39.05 -15.41 24.63
N GLY A 420 -39.29 -16.31 23.71
CA GLY A 420 -38.80 -17.68 23.81
C GLY A 420 -37.26 -17.71 23.69
N PRO A 421 -36.65 -18.89 23.96
CA PRO A 421 -35.21 -19.05 23.87
C PRO A 421 -34.65 -18.93 22.45
N ARG A 422 -35.49 -19.10 21.44
CA ARG A 422 -35.20 -18.89 20.02
C ARG A 422 -36.38 -18.19 19.34
N PRO A 423 -36.57 -16.91 19.57
CA PRO A 423 -37.68 -16.15 18.98
C PRO A 423 -37.48 -16.02 17.48
N THR A 424 -38.58 -15.88 16.75
CA THR A 424 -38.50 -15.39 15.38
C THR A 424 -37.96 -13.97 15.37
N ALA A 425 -37.43 -13.56 14.22
CA ALA A 425 -36.98 -12.18 14.03
C ALA A 425 -38.11 -11.16 14.25
N ALA A 426 -39.33 -11.52 13.86
CA ALA A 426 -40.52 -10.70 14.07
C ALA A 426 -40.88 -10.57 15.55
N ASP A 427 -40.95 -11.67 16.28
CA ASP A 427 -41.26 -11.65 17.73
C ASP A 427 -40.24 -10.80 18.50
N LEU A 428 -38.96 -10.94 18.14
CA LEU A 428 -37.89 -10.18 18.75
C LEU A 428 -37.99 -8.69 18.42
N ALA A 429 -38.28 -8.33 17.17
CA ALA A 429 -38.49 -6.95 16.76
C ALA A 429 -39.64 -6.29 17.54
N VAL A 430 -40.79 -6.96 17.65
CA VAL A 430 -41.94 -6.50 18.43
C VAL A 430 -41.59 -6.31 19.92
N ALA A 431 -40.91 -7.30 20.52
CA ALA A 431 -40.48 -7.23 21.91
C ALA A 431 -39.51 -6.07 22.17
N LEU A 432 -38.57 -5.84 21.27
CA LEU A 432 -37.60 -4.74 21.38
C LEU A 432 -38.25 -3.38 21.20
N LEU A 433 -39.20 -3.23 20.26
CA LEU A 433 -39.96 -1.96 20.10
C LEU A 433 -40.81 -1.64 21.33
N ALA A 434 -41.48 -2.63 21.90
CA ALA A 434 -42.22 -2.46 23.17
C ALA A 434 -41.26 -2.11 24.33
N ALA A 435 -40.10 -2.75 24.40
CA ALA A 435 -39.06 -2.43 25.38
C ALA A 435 -38.48 -1.02 25.20
N GLY A 436 -38.40 -0.54 23.96
CA GLY A 436 -37.99 0.83 23.61
C GLY A 436 -39.06 1.91 23.89
N GLY A 437 -40.27 1.55 24.36
CA GLY A 437 -41.37 2.47 24.52
C GLY A 437 -41.99 2.93 23.21
N LEU A 438 -41.80 2.17 22.14
CA LEU A 438 -42.25 2.44 20.77
C LEU A 438 -43.46 1.58 20.39
N ASP A 439 -44.44 1.46 21.34
CA ASP A 439 -45.63 0.61 21.16
C ASP A 439 -46.45 0.96 19.91
N GLY A 440 -46.48 2.21 19.49
CA GLY A 440 -47.14 2.63 18.24
C GLY A 440 -46.51 2.05 16.99
N ALA A 441 -45.26 1.67 17.04
CA ALA A 441 -44.52 1.04 15.92
C ALA A 441 -44.67 -0.48 15.90
N THR A 442 -45.10 -1.13 16.99
CA THR A 442 -45.28 -2.58 17.03
C THR A 442 -46.35 -3.07 16.03
N ALA A 443 -47.43 -2.27 15.84
CA ALA A 443 -48.46 -2.56 14.87
C ALA A 443 -47.97 -2.54 13.40
N LEU A 444 -46.88 -1.82 13.11
CA LEU A 444 -46.26 -1.77 11.80
C LEU A 444 -45.45 -3.03 11.52
N VAL A 445 -44.91 -3.66 12.60
CA VAL A 445 -44.07 -4.85 12.52
C VAL A 445 -44.93 -6.13 12.49
N ASP A 446 -46.11 -6.12 13.09
CA ASP A 446 -47.03 -7.29 13.22
C ASP A 446 -47.46 -7.92 11.87
N GLY A 447 -47.34 -7.19 10.76
CA GLY A 447 -47.67 -7.72 9.43
C GLY A 447 -46.46 -7.96 8.51
N HIS A 448 -45.30 -7.42 8.84
CA HIS A 448 -44.13 -7.38 7.96
C HIS A 448 -42.83 -7.85 8.62
N GLY A 449 -42.87 -8.27 9.87
CA GLY A 449 -41.75 -8.91 10.58
C GLY A 449 -40.53 -8.01 10.80
N ALA A 450 -39.38 -8.62 10.85
CA ALA A 450 -38.09 -7.94 11.07
C ALA A 450 -37.72 -6.93 9.97
N THR A 451 -38.27 -7.10 8.76
CA THR A 451 -38.08 -6.15 7.63
C THR A 451 -38.62 -4.78 7.96
N ALA A 452 -39.75 -4.69 8.67
CA ALA A 452 -40.33 -3.41 9.05
C ALA A 452 -39.50 -2.66 10.09
N LEU A 453 -38.83 -3.35 11.02
CA LEU A 453 -37.88 -2.72 11.94
C LEU A 453 -36.66 -2.15 11.19
N ALA A 454 -36.15 -2.89 10.20
CA ALA A 454 -35.04 -2.43 9.39
C ALA A 454 -35.42 -1.24 8.51
N GLU A 455 -36.63 -1.25 7.91
CA GLU A 455 -37.17 -0.12 7.14
C GLU A 455 -37.41 1.10 8.04
N LEU A 456 -37.91 0.90 9.26
CA LEU A 456 -38.08 1.99 10.24
C LEU A 456 -36.73 2.59 10.64
N ALA A 457 -35.72 1.75 10.87
CA ALA A 457 -34.36 2.18 11.20
C ALA A 457 -33.75 2.99 10.04
N ASP A 458 -33.95 2.54 8.79
CA ASP A 458 -33.46 3.23 7.59
C ASP A 458 -34.05 4.63 7.41
N LEU A 459 -35.31 4.83 7.78
CA LEU A 459 -35.95 6.16 7.77
C LEU A 459 -35.24 7.20 8.67
N PHE A 460 -34.48 6.75 9.64
CA PHE A 460 -33.72 7.58 10.58
C PHE A 460 -32.22 7.48 10.40
N ASP A 461 -31.75 6.99 9.24
CA ASP A 461 -30.33 6.74 8.95
C ASP A 461 -29.64 5.83 9.98
N ILE A 462 -30.39 4.88 10.57
CA ILE A 462 -29.86 3.92 11.55
C ILE A 462 -29.55 2.61 10.81
N PRO A 463 -28.30 2.20 10.72
CA PRO A 463 -27.93 0.98 10.01
C PRO A 463 -28.47 -0.29 10.72
N LEU A 464 -29.43 -0.93 10.12
CA LEU A 464 -29.93 -2.24 10.52
C LEU A 464 -30.42 -3.01 9.28
N GLU A 465 -29.84 -4.16 9.01
CA GLU A 465 -30.29 -5.03 7.92
C GLU A 465 -31.32 -6.04 8.46
N ALA A 466 -32.34 -6.32 7.66
CA ALA A 466 -33.24 -7.42 7.96
C ALA A 466 -32.49 -8.76 7.93
N PRO A 467 -32.79 -9.71 8.83
CA PRO A 467 -32.10 -10.98 8.82
C PRO A 467 -32.58 -11.81 7.62
N GLU A 468 -31.65 -12.52 6.98
CA GLU A 468 -31.94 -13.39 5.83
C GLU A 468 -32.62 -14.71 6.24
N HIS A 469 -32.54 -15.09 7.52
CA HIS A 469 -33.02 -16.37 8.06
C HIS A 469 -33.85 -16.18 9.32
N ASP A 470 -34.73 -17.12 9.60
CA ASP A 470 -35.54 -17.19 10.80
C ASP A 470 -35.39 -18.58 11.48
N PRO A 471 -34.87 -18.67 12.71
CA PRO A 471 -34.52 -17.58 13.62
C PRO A 471 -33.32 -16.76 13.13
N PRO A 472 -33.22 -15.47 13.54
CA PRO A 472 -32.16 -14.59 13.09
C PRO A 472 -30.80 -15.04 13.66
N PRO A 473 -29.67 -14.62 13.03
CA PRO A 473 -28.32 -14.79 13.59
C PRO A 473 -28.22 -14.25 15.02
N GLU A 474 -27.39 -14.87 15.85
CA GLU A 474 -27.25 -14.50 17.28
C GLU A 474 -26.88 -13.02 17.50
N ASP A 475 -26.14 -12.43 16.59
CA ASP A 475 -25.72 -11.03 16.64
C ASP A 475 -26.79 -10.02 16.17
N TRP A 476 -27.86 -10.50 15.51
CA TRP A 476 -28.92 -9.62 15.02
C TRP A 476 -29.73 -8.99 16.17
N GLY A 477 -30.02 -9.76 17.22
CA GLY A 477 -30.75 -9.26 18.40
C GLY A 477 -30.07 -8.06 19.07
N PRO A 478 -28.80 -8.12 19.41
CA PRO A 478 -28.03 -6.98 19.89
C PRO A 478 -28.04 -5.80 18.94
N ARG A 479 -27.89 -5.99 17.63
CA ARG A 479 -27.94 -4.90 16.62
C ARG A 479 -29.32 -4.24 16.54
N ALA A 480 -30.39 -5.04 16.57
CA ALA A 480 -31.77 -4.55 16.61
C ALA A 480 -32.04 -3.77 17.89
N ALA A 481 -31.55 -4.26 19.05
CA ALA A 481 -31.65 -3.54 20.32
C ALA A 481 -30.94 -2.18 20.26
N LEU A 482 -29.75 -2.10 19.69
CA LEU A 482 -29.03 -0.83 19.50
C LEU A 482 -29.84 0.15 18.63
N ALA A 483 -30.44 -0.34 17.54
CA ALA A 483 -31.30 0.47 16.67
C ALA A 483 -32.53 1.00 17.44
N VAL A 484 -33.14 0.18 18.28
CA VAL A 484 -34.27 0.60 19.12
C VAL A 484 -33.85 1.64 20.17
N LEU A 485 -32.66 1.53 20.76
CA LEU A 485 -32.11 2.56 21.65
C LEU A 485 -31.87 3.89 20.91
N GLU A 486 -31.45 3.85 19.66
CA GLU A 486 -31.33 5.05 18.82
C GLU A 486 -32.69 5.61 18.45
N LEU A 487 -33.65 4.81 18.03
CA LEU A 487 -35.02 5.21 17.69
C LEU A 487 -35.75 5.82 18.89
N SER A 488 -35.55 5.31 20.10
CA SER A 488 -36.11 5.84 21.32
C SER A 488 -35.41 7.12 21.82
N GLY A 489 -34.30 7.51 21.20
CA GLY A 489 -33.49 8.68 21.58
C GLY A 489 -32.67 8.50 22.88
N VAL A 490 -32.67 7.30 23.46
CA VAL A 490 -31.88 6.96 24.65
C VAL A 490 -30.40 6.85 24.28
N LEU A 491 -30.08 6.20 23.16
CA LEU A 491 -28.77 6.29 22.55
C LEU A 491 -28.78 7.42 21.53
N ARG A 492 -27.91 8.39 21.72
CA ARG A 492 -27.77 9.52 20.79
C ARG A 492 -26.50 9.35 19.96
N ARG A 493 -26.65 9.43 18.64
CA ARG A 493 -25.56 9.53 17.69
C ARG A 493 -25.48 10.95 17.16
N ASP A 494 -24.39 11.62 17.40
CA ASP A 494 -24.09 12.93 16.84
C ASP A 494 -22.74 12.92 16.10
N GLY A 495 -22.51 13.92 15.27
CA GLY A 495 -21.29 14.00 14.49
C GLY A 495 -20.81 15.43 14.36
N GLY A 496 -19.53 15.57 14.08
CA GLY A 496 -18.85 16.84 13.87
C GLY A 496 -17.50 16.65 13.23
N GLU A 497 -16.71 17.71 13.21
CA GLU A 497 -15.35 17.68 12.68
C GLU A 497 -14.33 17.82 13.81
N ALA A 498 -13.23 17.10 13.70
CA ALA A 498 -12.11 17.22 14.62
C ALA A 498 -11.47 18.60 14.47
N VAL A 499 -11.24 19.28 15.59
CA VAL A 499 -10.57 20.58 15.61
C VAL A 499 -9.51 20.61 16.72
N PRO A 500 -8.40 21.35 16.53
CA PRO A 500 -7.52 21.68 17.65
C PRO A 500 -8.28 22.41 18.74
N HIS A 501 -8.02 22.07 19.99
CA HIS A 501 -8.64 22.70 21.15
C HIS A 501 -7.57 23.01 22.20
N PRO A 502 -7.70 24.08 23.02
CA PRO A 502 -6.73 24.41 24.08
C PRO A 502 -6.44 23.26 25.05
N SER A 503 -7.41 22.35 25.28
CA SER A 503 -7.23 21.14 26.08
C SER A 503 -6.60 19.96 25.31
N GLY A 504 -6.22 20.13 24.03
CA GLY A 504 -5.63 19.11 23.17
C GLY A 504 -6.50 18.83 21.94
N ALA A 505 -7.58 18.08 22.07
CA ALA A 505 -8.49 17.73 20.99
C ALA A 505 -9.89 18.26 21.27
N GLY A 506 -10.60 18.63 20.22
CA GLY A 506 -12.00 19.05 20.27
C GLY A 506 -12.80 18.49 19.09
N ILE A 507 -14.10 18.57 19.21
CA ILE A 507 -15.05 18.32 18.13
C ILE A 507 -15.87 19.58 17.88
N PHE A 508 -16.02 19.95 16.63
CA PHE A 508 -16.97 21.00 16.22
C PHE A 508 -18.25 20.30 15.73
N PRO A 509 -19.31 20.20 16.56
CA PRO A 509 -20.55 19.52 16.19
C PRO A 509 -21.23 20.21 15.01
N ARG A 510 -21.90 19.45 14.14
CA ARG A 510 -22.57 20.00 12.94
C ARG A 510 -23.65 21.05 13.26
N ALA A 511 -24.25 20.96 14.44
CA ALA A 511 -25.33 21.85 14.87
C ALA A 511 -24.88 22.92 15.88
N ALA A 512 -23.61 22.97 16.27
CA ALA A 512 -23.11 23.88 17.30
C ALA A 512 -22.42 25.10 16.69
N GLN A 513 -22.33 26.18 17.51
CA GLN A 513 -21.62 27.41 17.16
C GLN A 513 -20.19 27.47 17.71
N SER A 514 -19.78 26.46 18.50
CA SER A 514 -18.45 26.39 19.09
C SER A 514 -17.96 24.94 19.19
N ALA A 515 -16.65 24.80 19.26
CA ALA A 515 -16.01 23.51 19.48
C ALA A 515 -16.22 23.05 20.94
N GLU A 516 -16.45 21.76 21.10
CA GLU A 516 -16.50 21.08 22.39
C GLU A 516 -15.19 20.32 22.64
N PRO A 517 -14.62 20.35 23.87
CA PRO A 517 -13.47 19.57 24.20
C PRO A 517 -13.78 18.08 24.17
N LEU A 518 -12.82 17.28 23.71
CA LEU A 518 -12.87 15.84 23.86
C LEU A 518 -12.12 15.43 25.14
N PRO A 519 -12.58 14.38 25.84
CA PRO A 519 -11.83 13.80 26.98
C PRO A 519 -10.41 13.41 26.59
N GLN A 520 -9.48 13.46 27.54
CA GLN A 520 -8.09 13.04 27.29
C GLN A 520 -7.96 11.56 26.94
N SER A 521 -8.89 10.73 27.43
CA SER A 521 -8.96 9.30 27.10
C SER A 521 -10.36 8.96 26.64
N LEU A 522 -10.48 8.36 25.48
CA LEU A 522 -11.71 8.14 24.74
C LEU A 522 -11.98 6.64 24.52
N PRO A 523 -13.22 6.17 24.50
CA PRO A 523 -13.55 4.90 23.85
C PRO A 523 -13.42 5.10 22.33
N LEU A 524 -12.16 5.05 21.84
CA LEU A 524 -11.75 5.49 20.53
C LEU A 524 -11.80 4.36 19.52
N TYR A 525 -12.53 4.59 18.44
CA TYR A 525 -12.62 3.70 17.30
C TYR A 525 -12.24 4.45 16.02
N ARG A 526 -11.79 3.67 15.04
CA ARG A 526 -11.48 4.15 13.71
C ARG A 526 -12.34 3.40 12.70
N ARG A 527 -13.03 4.15 11.85
CA ARG A 527 -13.70 3.60 10.67
C ARG A 527 -12.87 3.86 9.44
N TRP A 528 -12.40 2.80 8.82
CA TRP A 528 -11.79 2.79 7.52
C TRP A 528 -12.64 1.93 6.60
N SER A 529 -13.69 2.56 6.07
CA SER A 529 -14.74 1.85 5.33
C SER A 529 -14.18 0.74 4.42
N PRO A 530 -14.64 -0.49 4.57
CA PRO A 530 -15.68 -0.95 5.48
C PRO A 530 -15.19 -1.42 6.87
N VAL A 531 -13.90 -1.31 7.17
CA VAL A 531 -13.28 -1.85 8.39
C VAL A 531 -13.37 -0.88 9.56
N TRP A 532 -13.68 -1.43 10.74
CA TRP A 532 -13.73 -0.73 12.00
C TRP A 532 -12.69 -1.31 12.98
N SER A 533 -12.09 -0.50 13.81
CA SER A 533 -11.18 -0.98 14.85
C SER A 533 -11.17 -0.04 16.05
N SER A 534 -11.09 -0.60 17.26
CA SER A 534 -10.69 0.17 18.44
C SER A 534 -9.19 0.37 18.42
N VAL A 535 -8.72 1.55 18.84
CA VAL A 535 -7.30 1.90 18.77
C VAL A 535 -6.84 2.57 20.07
N PRO A 536 -5.65 2.23 20.59
CA PRO A 536 -5.12 2.84 21.81
C PRO A 536 -4.65 4.27 21.61
N ALA A 537 -4.35 4.64 20.39
CA ALA A 537 -4.00 6.00 19.99
C ALA A 537 -4.29 6.21 18.51
N LEU A 538 -4.61 7.43 18.13
CA LEU A 538 -4.83 7.81 16.74
C LEU A 538 -4.44 9.28 16.54
N SER A 539 -3.69 9.56 15.51
CA SER A 539 -3.49 10.93 15.04
C SER A 539 -4.44 11.20 13.87
N ILE A 540 -5.31 12.18 14.03
CA ILE A 540 -6.28 12.58 13.02
C ILE A 540 -6.03 14.03 12.58
N LEU A 541 -6.51 14.36 11.40
CA LEU A 541 -6.36 15.70 10.86
C LEU A 541 -7.51 16.62 11.32
N PRO A 542 -7.27 17.92 11.43
CA PRO A 542 -8.36 18.89 11.51
C PRO A 542 -9.37 18.67 10.37
N GLY A 543 -10.66 18.76 10.67
CA GLY A 543 -11.72 18.46 9.70
C GLY A 543 -12.00 16.96 9.49
N THR A 544 -11.30 16.04 10.17
CA THR A 544 -11.69 14.62 10.18
C THR A 544 -13.09 14.49 10.81
N ALA A 545 -14.01 13.82 10.11
CA ALA A 545 -15.34 13.57 10.63
C ALA A 545 -15.26 12.65 11.85
N LEU A 546 -15.91 13.03 12.91
CA LEU A 546 -16.08 12.28 14.14
C LEU A 546 -17.55 11.95 14.35
N GLU A 547 -17.85 10.72 14.75
CA GLU A 547 -19.16 10.29 15.22
C GLU A 547 -19.04 9.94 16.70
N ARG A 548 -20.00 10.41 17.52
CA ARG A 548 -20.08 10.11 18.95
C ARG A 548 -21.35 9.32 19.23
N TYR A 549 -21.22 8.31 20.05
CA TYR A 549 -22.34 7.53 20.59
C TYR A 549 -22.43 7.75 22.08
N ARG A 550 -23.55 8.27 22.54
CA ARG A 550 -23.82 8.60 23.95
C ARG A 550 -25.06 7.91 24.46
N LEU A 551 -24.91 7.26 25.63
CA LEU A 551 -26.02 6.72 26.37
C LEU A 551 -26.26 7.63 27.59
N GLY A 552 -27.29 8.51 27.53
CA GLY A 552 -27.40 9.61 28.46
C GLY A 552 -26.17 10.53 28.38
N ASP A 553 -25.46 10.70 29.49
CA ASP A 553 -24.23 11.49 29.56
C ASP A 553 -22.96 10.66 29.34
N GLU A 554 -23.07 9.33 29.30
CA GLU A 554 -21.95 8.45 29.09
C GLU A 554 -21.52 8.42 27.61
N LEU A 555 -20.24 8.63 27.34
CA LEU A 555 -19.65 8.52 26.01
C LEU A 555 -19.23 7.06 25.76
N LEU A 556 -20.02 6.34 24.97
CA LEU A 556 -19.77 4.93 24.66
C LEU A 556 -18.72 4.73 23.56
N ALA A 557 -18.71 5.61 22.56
CA ALA A 557 -17.75 5.55 21.46
C ALA A 557 -17.51 6.92 20.84
N VAL A 558 -16.28 7.15 20.42
CA VAL A 558 -15.87 8.19 19.45
C VAL A 558 -15.27 7.49 18.24
N VAL A 559 -15.91 7.62 17.12
CA VAL A 559 -15.48 7.01 15.87
C VAL A 559 -14.85 8.07 14.98
N ALA A 560 -13.55 7.96 14.73
CA ALA A 560 -12.90 8.76 13.72
C ALA A 560 -13.17 8.14 12.35
N VAL A 561 -13.98 8.85 11.57
CA VAL A 561 -14.31 8.45 10.20
C VAL A 561 -13.18 8.90 9.29
N GLN A 562 -12.24 8.03 9.13
CA GLN A 562 -11.21 8.24 8.11
C GLN A 562 -11.85 7.93 6.74
N SER A 563 -12.55 8.92 6.18
CA SER A 563 -12.87 8.88 4.75
C SER A 563 -11.57 8.63 4.00
N GLY A 564 -11.60 7.74 3.01
CA GLY A 564 -10.42 7.34 2.23
C GLY A 564 -9.68 8.43 1.45
N GLY A 565 -9.72 9.64 1.92
CA GLY A 565 -8.92 10.74 1.54
C GLY A 565 -7.76 10.85 2.50
N GLY A 566 -6.72 10.08 2.31
CA GLY A 566 -5.40 10.55 2.63
C GLY A 566 -5.21 11.81 1.85
N GLY A 567 -5.09 12.92 2.49
CA GLY A 567 -5.03 14.22 1.88
C GLY A 567 -5.87 14.40 0.59
N GLN A 568 -6.23 15.57 0.24
CA GLN A 568 -6.94 15.84 -1.02
C GLN A 568 -6.20 15.31 -2.26
N ALA A 569 -4.89 15.02 -2.13
CA ALA A 569 -4.05 14.50 -3.19
C ALA A 569 -4.40 13.05 -3.59
N ASP A 570 -4.67 12.16 -2.65
CA ASP A 570 -5.03 10.76 -2.93
C ASP A 570 -6.35 10.61 -3.67
N ARG A 571 -7.27 11.58 -3.54
CA ARG A 571 -8.53 11.60 -4.30
C ARG A 571 -8.33 11.65 -5.81
N ARG A 572 -7.18 12.16 -6.28
CA ARG A 572 -6.83 12.23 -7.70
C ARG A 572 -6.19 10.94 -8.22
N SER A 573 -5.75 10.07 -7.33
CA SER A 573 -5.18 8.78 -7.72
C SER A 573 -6.25 7.86 -8.29
N ALA A 574 -5.93 7.14 -9.36
CA ALA A 574 -6.74 6.04 -9.87
C ALA A 574 -6.88 4.92 -8.82
N TRP A 575 -5.97 4.86 -7.88
CA TRP A 575 -5.90 3.88 -6.80
C TRP A 575 -6.54 4.35 -5.49
N ARG A 576 -7.36 5.43 -5.53
CA ARG A 576 -8.13 5.87 -4.36
C ARG A 576 -9.05 4.77 -3.80
N SER A 577 -9.50 3.88 -4.65
CA SER A 577 -10.25 2.67 -4.28
C SER A 577 -10.12 1.63 -5.39
N TRP A 578 -10.13 0.36 -5.01
CA TRP A 578 -10.14 -0.76 -5.93
C TRP A 578 -10.91 -1.94 -5.34
N SER A 579 -11.40 -2.82 -6.21
CA SER A 579 -11.97 -4.11 -5.83
C SER A 579 -11.29 -5.23 -6.63
N ARG A 580 -11.17 -6.40 -6.00
CA ARG A 580 -10.68 -7.63 -6.64
C ARG A 580 -11.55 -8.80 -6.17
N ASP A 581 -12.15 -9.50 -7.12
CA ASP A 581 -12.85 -10.75 -6.87
C ASP A 581 -11.89 -11.92 -7.11
N ARG A 582 -11.91 -12.90 -6.20
CA ARG A 582 -11.15 -14.15 -6.30
C ARG A 582 -12.07 -15.32 -5.95
N SER A 583 -11.89 -16.44 -6.62
CA SER A 583 -12.51 -17.68 -6.18
C SER A 583 -11.86 -18.13 -4.85
N TRP A 584 -12.60 -18.91 -4.09
CA TRP A 584 -12.07 -19.47 -2.83
C TRP A 584 -10.83 -20.33 -3.06
N GLU A 585 -10.79 -21.05 -4.19
CA GLU A 585 -9.65 -21.90 -4.58
C GLU A 585 -8.41 -21.07 -4.96
N GLU A 586 -8.59 -19.92 -5.63
CA GLU A 586 -7.46 -19.00 -5.91
C GLU A 586 -6.84 -18.48 -4.61
N VAL A 587 -7.68 -18.08 -3.65
CA VAL A 587 -7.23 -17.66 -2.33
C VAL A 587 -6.53 -18.81 -1.61
N ALA A 588 -7.13 -19.99 -1.58
CA ALA A 588 -6.57 -21.19 -0.93
C ALA A 588 -5.18 -21.53 -1.50
N ARG A 589 -5.04 -21.47 -2.83
CA ARG A 589 -3.77 -21.69 -3.54
C ARG A 589 -2.74 -20.62 -3.20
N GLY A 590 -3.15 -19.36 -3.22
CA GLY A 590 -2.28 -18.22 -2.96
C GLY A 590 -1.73 -18.22 -1.53
N VAL A 591 -2.57 -18.49 -0.53
CA VAL A 591 -2.14 -18.59 0.87
C VAL A 591 -1.44 -19.93 1.17
N GLY A 592 -1.55 -20.94 0.28
CA GLY A 592 -0.92 -22.24 0.44
C GLY A 592 -1.62 -23.15 1.46
N VAL A 593 -2.96 -23.06 1.58
CA VAL A 593 -3.83 -23.92 2.37
C VAL A 593 -4.92 -24.49 1.44
N PRO A 594 -4.72 -25.65 0.82
CA PRO A 594 -5.57 -26.16 -0.25
C PRO A 594 -7.03 -26.42 0.17
N ASP A 595 -7.25 -26.80 1.41
CA ASP A 595 -8.56 -27.09 2.00
C ASP A 595 -9.10 -25.90 2.84
N LEU A 596 -8.77 -24.69 2.44
CA LEU A 596 -9.10 -23.44 3.13
C LEU A 596 -10.57 -23.38 3.57
N GLU A 597 -10.79 -23.17 4.86
CA GLU A 597 -12.09 -22.99 5.46
C GLU A 597 -12.33 -21.56 5.93
N ARG A 598 -11.29 -20.93 6.53
CA ARG A 598 -11.37 -19.60 7.11
C ARG A 598 -10.15 -18.77 6.74
N LEU A 599 -10.42 -17.49 6.45
CA LEU A 599 -9.41 -16.45 6.24
C LEU A 599 -9.71 -15.31 7.20
N GLU A 600 -8.74 -14.94 8.03
CA GLU A 600 -8.92 -13.98 9.11
C GLU A 600 -7.82 -12.93 9.13
N ILE A 601 -8.20 -11.66 9.26
CA ILE A 601 -7.25 -10.57 9.49
C ILE A 601 -6.91 -10.54 10.97
N VAL A 602 -5.70 -10.99 11.31
CA VAL A 602 -5.23 -11.08 12.71
C VAL A 602 -4.80 -9.71 13.23
N ARG A 603 -4.09 -8.93 12.41
CA ARG A 603 -3.53 -7.65 12.85
C ARG A 603 -3.45 -6.65 11.71
N ARG A 604 -3.72 -5.38 12.09
CA ARG A 604 -3.50 -4.22 11.23
C ARG A 604 -2.43 -3.31 11.83
N GLY A 605 -1.67 -2.65 10.96
CA GLY A 605 -0.73 -1.61 11.35
C GLY A 605 -1.41 -0.26 11.61
N PRO A 606 -0.67 0.74 12.10
CA PRO A 606 -1.18 2.11 12.32
C PRO A 606 -1.82 2.74 11.09
N SER A 607 -1.34 2.43 9.91
CA SER A 607 -1.93 2.88 8.64
C SER A 607 -3.26 2.17 8.32
N GLY A 608 -3.62 1.08 9.00
CA GLY A 608 -4.74 0.17 8.74
C GLY A 608 -4.44 -0.94 7.75
N ARG A 609 -3.22 -1.03 7.25
CA ARG A 609 -2.77 -2.15 6.42
C ARG A 609 -2.86 -3.46 7.17
N VAL A 610 -3.24 -4.50 6.46
CA VAL A 610 -3.20 -5.87 6.99
C VAL A 610 -1.73 -6.27 7.10
N VAL A 611 -1.27 -6.49 8.32
CA VAL A 611 0.12 -6.87 8.63
C VAL A 611 0.23 -8.31 9.13
N ALA A 612 -0.89 -8.93 9.51
CA ALA A 612 -0.96 -10.37 9.77
C ALA A 612 -2.31 -10.92 9.31
N LEU A 613 -2.28 -12.03 8.57
CA LEU A 613 -3.42 -12.73 8.00
C LEU A 613 -3.29 -14.21 8.29
N LYS A 614 -4.33 -14.82 8.88
CA LYS A 614 -4.38 -16.25 9.20
C LYS A 614 -5.31 -16.98 8.23
N ALA A 615 -4.81 -18.06 7.67
CA ALA A 615 -5.58 -19.01 6.87
C ALA A 615 -5.69 -20.32 7.62
N ALA A 616 -6.91 -20.86 7.79
CA ALA A 616 -7.16 -22.13 8.44
C ALA A 616 -7.90 -23.07 7.49
N GLY A 617 -7.43 -24.30 7.39
CA GLY A 617 -7.99 -25.38 6.60
C GLY A 617 -8.91 -26.29 7.42
N ARG A 618 -9.80 -27.02 6.76
CA ARG A 618 -10.68 -28.03 7.36
C ARG A 618 -9.93 -29.18 8.02
N SER A 619 -8.74 -29.50 7.52
CA SER A 619 -7.85 -30.53 8.11
C SER A 619 -7.20 -30.09 9.42
N GLY A 620 -7.43 -28.86 9.88
CA GLY A 620 -6.74 -28.25 11.01
C GLY A 620 -5.37 -27.63 10.63
N ALA A 621 -5.01 -27.61 9.37
CA ALA A 621 -3.82 -26.88 8.89
C ALA A 621 -4.03 -25.38 9.09
N GLU A 622 -3.07 -24.72 9.72
CA GLU A 622 -3.08 -23.28 9.91
C GLU A 622 -1.82 -22.65 9.32
N LYS A 623 -1.97 -21.49 8.72
CA LYS A 623 -0.85 -20.70 8.20
C LYS A 623 -1.08 -19.23 8.46
N GLU A 624 -0.09 -18.59 9.04
CA GLU A 624 -0.06 -17.15 9.21
C GLU A 624 0.88 -16.53 8.17
N LEU A 625 0.43 -15.47 7.53
CA LEU A 625 1.18 -14.65 6.60
C LEU A 625 1.40 -13.29 7.24
N GLU A 626 2.62 -12.79 7.22
CA GLU A 626 2.95 -11.49 7.78
C GLU A 626 3.49 -10.53 6.71
N GLY A 627 3.15 -9.25 6.87
CA GLY A 627 3.68 -8.14 6.09
C GLY A 627 3.40 -8.21 4.60
N PHE A 628 4.37 -7.81 3.81
CA PHE A 628 4.26 -7.67 2.35
C PHE A 628 3.95 -8.97 1.58
N PRO A 629 4.36 -10.16 2.02
CA PRO A 629 3.95 -11.44 1.43
C PRO A 629 2.43 -11.64 1.31
N ILE A 630 1.62 -11.05 2.19
CA ILE A 630 0.14 -11.12 2.13
C ILE A 630 -0.37 -10.63 0.77
N ARG A 631 0.11 -9.45 0.33
CA ARG A 631 -0.25 -8.88 -0.96
C ARG A 631 0.03 -9.81 -2.13
N ARG A 632 1.20 -10.46 -2.12
CA ARG A 632 1.62 -11.39 -3.18
C ARG A 632 0.79 -12.66 -3.18
N ALA A 633 0.54 -13.22 -1.99
CA ALA A 633 -0.27 -14.43 -1.82
C ALA A 633 -1.71 -14.26 -2.33
N LEU A 634 -2.28 -13.06 -2.18
CA LEU A 634 -3.64 -12.74 -2.60
C LEU A 634 -3.73 -12.05 -3.97
N ASP A 635 -2.59 -11.76 -4.60
CA ASP A 635 -2.48 -11.00 -5.86
C ASP A 635 -3.26 -9.69 -5.80
N LEU A 636 -2.94 -8.87 -4.78
CA LEU A 636 -3.61 -7.58 -4.52
C LEU A 636 -2.72 -6.39 -4.84
N PRO A 637 -3.31 -5.23 -5.17
CA PRO A 637 -2.57 -3.99 -5.40
C PRO A 637 -1.81 -3.47 -4.18
N GLU A 638 -2.31 -3.78 -2.96
CA GLU A 638 -1.80 -3.22 -1.70
C GLU A 638 -2.32 -4.03 -0.50
N ASN A 639 -1.68 -3.88 0.67
CA ASN A 639 -2.13 -4.52 1.93
C ASN A 639 -3.27 -3.75 2.64
N LEU A 640 -3.72 -2.63 2.11
CA LEU A 640 -4.79 -1.81 2.67
C LEU A 640 -6.15 -2.24 2.11
N PHE A 641 -6.71 -3.31 2.66
CA PHE A 641 -7.94 -3.93 2.18
C PHE A 641 -8.83 -4.49 3.29
N SER A 642 -10.07 -4.80 2.92
CA SER A 642 -11.02 -5.63 3.68
C SER A 642 -11.39 -6.87 2.89
N VAL A 643 -11.87 -7.89 3.59
CA VAL A 643 -12.22 -9.21 3.06
C VAL A 643 -13.73 -9.40 3.19
N HIS A 644 -14.39 -9.70 2.08
CA HIS A 644 -15.83 -10.00 2.03
C HIS A 644 -16.03 -11.37 1.39
N VAL A 645 -16.36 -12.36 2.23
CA VAL A 645 -16.65 -13.72 1.76
C VAL A 645 -18.11 -13.79 1.31
N ARG A 646 -18.35 -14.36 0.15
CA ARG A 646 -19.68 -14.64 -0.40
C ARG A 646 -19.83 -16.12 -0.62
N THR A 647 -20.99 -16.65 -0.26
CA THR A 647 -21.37 -18.03 -0.57
C THR A 647 -22.57 -17.96 -1.52
N ALA A 648 -22.43 -18.55 -2.68
CA ALA A 648 -23.53 -18.64 -3.65
C ALA A 648 -24.55 -19.72 -3.22
N PRO A 649 -25.80 -19.71 -3.75
CA PRO A 649 -26.82 -20.70 -3.42
C PRO A 649 -26.42 -22.16 -3.65
N ASP A 650 -25.50 -22.40 -4.60
CA ASP A 650 -24.90 -23.71 -4.89
C ASP A 650 -23.78 -24.11 -3.94
N GLY A 651 -23.47 -23.27 -2.94
CA GLY A 651 -22.40 -23.48 -1.98
C GLY A 651 -21.01 -23.02 -2.45
N ALA A 652 -20.87 -22.49 -3.69
CA ALA A 652 -19.61 -21.96 -4.17
C ALA A 652 -19.22 -20.71 -3.38
N ARG A 653 -17.95 -20.64 -2.93
CA ARG A 653 -17.43 -19.51 -2.16
C ARG A 653 -16.55 -18.64 -3.03
N SER A 654 -16.67 -17.33 -2.85
CA SER A 654 -15.80 -16.33 -3.46
C SER A 654 -15.43 -15.26 -2.43
N VAL A 655 -14.36 -14.54 -2.70
CA VAL A 655 -13.90 -13.46 -1.84
C VAL A 655 -13.83 -12.19 -2.68
N ARG A 656 -14.46 -11.14 -2.19
CA ARG A 656 -14.26 -9.78 -2.70
C ARG A 656 -13.34 -9.03 -1.74
N PHE A 657 -12.22 -8.58 -2.26
CA PHE A 657 -11.33 -7.64 -1.58
C PHE A 657 -11.68 -6.22 -2.01
N LEU A 658 -11.95 -5.37 -1.05
CA LEU A 658 -12.10 -3.94 -1.26
C LEU A 658 -10.91 -3.24 -0.63
N GLY A 659 -10.25 -2.39 -1.40
CA GLY A 659 -9.06 -1.74 -0.92
C GLY A 659 -8.79 -0.40 -1.57
N ARG A 660 -7.69 0.20 -1.18
CA ARG A 660 -7.18 1.48 -1.69
C ARG A 660 -5.68 1.52 -1.58
N ALA A 661 -5.07 2.55 -2.18
CA ALA A 661 -3.63 2.70 -2.31
C ALA A 661 -3.00 1.79 -3.38
N TRP A 662 -1.77 2.07 -3.71
CA TRP A 662 -0.95 1.33 -4.66
C TRP A 662 0.51 1.42 -4.26
N GLY A 663 1.16 0.27 -4.19
CA GLY A 663 2.57 0.13 -3.84
C GLY A 663 2.74 -0.63 -2.53
N HIS A 664 3.72 -0.27 -1.73
CA HIS A 664 3.97 -0.89 -0.43
C HIS A 664 3.60 0.00 0.76
N GLY A 665 3.32 1.29 0.51
CA GLY A 665 2.86 2.22 1.53
C GLY A 665 3.90 2.67 2.55
N VAL A 666 5.19 2.47 2.31
CA VAL A 666 6.28 2.85 3.21
C VAL A 666 7.08 4.01 2.64
N GLY A 667 7.59 4.90 3.48
CA GLY A 667 8.40 6.04 3.09
C GLY A 667 7.64 7.14 2.36
N LEU A 668 8.24 7.79 1.36
CA LEU A 668 7.64 8.93 0.66
C LEU A 668 6.45 8.50 -0.20
N CYS A 669 5.27 9.07 0.07
CA CYS A 669 4.09 8.92 -0.79
C CYS A 669 4.12 9.97 -1.91
N GLN A 670 4.20 9.53 -3.17
CA GLN A 670 4.30 10.42 -4.34
C GLN A 670 3.09 11.36 -4.47
N ASN A 671 1.87 10.84 -4.31
CA ASN A 671 0.66 11.65 -4.29
C ASN A 671 0.62 12.60 -3.08
N GLY A 672 1.07 12.14 -1.92
CA GLY A 672 1.17 12.96 -0.73
C GLY A 672 2.21 14.08 -0.86
N ALA A 673 3.41 13.78 -1.37
CA ALA A 673 4.45 14.77 -1.64
C ALA A 673 3.96 15.88 -2.60
N PHE A 674 3.20 15.49 -3.63
CA PHE A 674 2.56 16.45 -4.52
C PHE A 674 1.54 17.34 -3.79
N GLY A 675 0.73 16.77 -2.89
CA GLY A 675 -0.23 17.52 -2.07
C GLY A 675 0.47 18.51 -1.14
N LEU A 676 1.54 18.08 -0.48
CA LEU A 676 2.35 18.91 0.41
C LEU A 676 3.03 20.05 -0.33
N ALA A 677 3.63 19.80 -1.50
CA ALA A 677 4.23 20.82 -2.34
C ALA A 677 3.20 21.86 -2.81
N ARG A 678 1.99 21.42 -3.17
CA ARG A 678 0.88 22.34 -3.50
C ARG A 678 0.46 23.25 -2.35
N SER A 679 0.65 22.78 -1.13
CA SER A 679 0.38 23.54 0.09
C SER A 679 1.53 24.46 0.48
N GLY A 680 2.61 24.52 -0.32
CA GLY A 680 3.75 25.41 -0.13
C GLY A 680 4.90 24.81 0.69
N MET A 681 4.89 23.50 0.99
CA MET A 681 6.04 22.85 1.61
C MET A 681 7.19 22.70 0.59
N SER A 682 8.39 23.01 1.04
CA SER A 682 9.61 22.81 0.27
C SER A 682 10.01 21.32 0.26
N PHE A 683 10.87 20.93 -0.68
CA PHE A 683 11.27 19.53 -0.87
C PHE A 683 11.95 18.92 0.38
N ASP A 684 12.75 19.71 1.07
CA ASP A 684 13.42 19.30 2.33
C ASP A 684 12.41 19.05 3.46
N GLN A 685 11.38 19.89 3.58
CA GLN A 685 10.28 19.68 4.52
C GLN A 685 9.47 18.45 4.16
N ILE A 686 9.23 18.19 2.87
CA ILE A 686 8.53 16.98 2.39
C ILE A 686 9.35 15.73 2.75
N LEU A 687 10.65 15.74 2.52
CA LEU A 687 11.52 14.61 2.89
C LEU A 687 11.55 14.36 4.40
N ALA A 688 11.71 15.42 5.20
CA ALA A 688 11.68 15.33 6.66
C ALA A 688 10.32 14.88 7.22
N HIS A 689 9.22 15.13 6.48
CA HIS A 689 7.89 14.63 6.84
C HIS A 689 7.79 13.10 6.70
N TYR A 690 8.31 12.53 5.59
CA TYR A 690 8.19 11.10 5.32
C TYR A 690 9.32 10.25 5.91
N TYR A 691 10.48 10.82 6.12
CA TYR A 691 11.64 10.14 6.68
C TYR A 691 12.03 10.80 8.01
N THR A 692 11.75 10.13 9.10
CA THR A 692 11.91 10.69 10.46
C THR A 692 13.38 10.86 10.83
N GLY A 693 13.76 12.08 11.22
CA GLY A 693 15.09 12.35 11.79
C GLY A 693 16.25 12.27 10.81
N ILE A 694 15.99 12.47 9.52
CA ILE A 694 17.01 12.51 8.48
C ILE A 694 17.74 13.86 8.46
N GLU A 695 18.92 13.81 7.87
CA GLU A 695 19.71 14.98 7.47
C GLU A 695 19.88 14.95 5.94
N LEU A 696 19.88 16.15 5.33
CA LEU A 696 20.19 16.29 3.92
C LEU A 696 21.64 16.74 3.78
N VAL A 697 22.43 15.93 3.12
CA VAL A 697 23.86 16.20 2.91
C VAL A 697 24.22 16.10 1.42
N ARG A 698 25.33 16.71 1.03
CA ARG A 698 25.90 16.42 -0.29
C ARG A 698 26.78 15.19 -0.20
N TRP A 699 26.51 14.25 -1.06
CA TRP A 699 27.32 13.05 -1.20
C TRP A 699 28.69 13.41 -1.81
N ASP A 700 29.74 13.02 -1.14
CA ASP A 700 31.13 13.32 -1.49
C ASP A 700 31.86 12.16 -2.19
N GLY A 701 31.17 11.03 -2.38
CA GLY A 701 31.72 9.85 -3.03
C GLY A 701 32.37 8.84 -2.08
N SER A 702 32.26 9.04 -0.76
CA SER A 702 32.74 8.10 0.26
C SER A 702 31.68 7.07 0.65
#